data_2c5cf917f539c34a3a0d253aa2fe635e
#
_entry.id   2c5cf917f539c34a3a0d253aa2fe635e
#
_cell.length_a   1.000
_cell.length_b   1.000
_cell.length_c   1.000
_cell.angle_alpha   90.00
_cell.angle_beta   90.00
_cell.angle_gamma   90.00
#
_symmetry.space_group_name_H-M   'P 1'
#
loop_
_entity.id
_entity.type
_entity.pdbx_description
1 polymer ?
#
loop_
_entity_poly.entity_id
_entity_poly.type
_entity_poly.pdbx_seq_one_letter_code
_entity_poly.pdbx_strand_id
1 'polypeptide(L)'
;ARVRGVTARAVAVAIDGKHIGDWSLVKGEVRTVTARATAPVTLATGGHELTLRFVGGSRGGDALAEIDWVHVGTGDPVAAYSAPTRADVLIDPTVGGRSMRALSLRAPGFVRCSGWIPANATLEASLAILGGGDADVEAQLLRDRRPPIVLGTAHITSASGAWAPWSVPITGLEGDGALASIELVVQRAGETTRVLLGAPRLVAAQSNGVSSPPRARGVVLVVLGSTAARSLAPWGGPHEARELARLASSATRFTANRASSSIATAVVASMLTGLPPHVLGLEDADTRLPRGPTTIAEACRQAGITTAMFTANPTTGAAFGFDRGWDSFVAHDPLEDGAATVVFEDAAAWIEAHRQERFLVVVHARGGHPPWDATPEELKSMPPLGYFGILEPRRAAEGLSKARRRGHFKEEDRVRAWALYDRALDDEDGALGRLLGGLRTAGREDDTAVIVTGDVGPGEAQSVPFVDVDTLDEALLATPLVVHWPHADALSGRQVDAPTSPEDLARTVLGALGLAPPPAFQGADLAAAAQGALMPSERPLAATCGGRFAVRWGPFVLVGVHEREARMCDLSLDPTCVADVRATSPLALEPLHRWAIDALAPAVPFPFPREGAVLDQHTVSALVRWGRPTEDLEGDGKL
;
A
#
# COMPACT_ATOMS: atom_id res chain seq x y z
N ALA A 1 11.49 31.35 11.17
CA ALA A 1 10.21 30.62 11.06
C ALA A 1 9.06 31.42 11.68
N ARG A 2 7.86 31.20 11.22
CA ARG A 2 6.63 31.69 11.86
C ARG A 2 5.94 30.53 12.55
N VAL A 3 5.82 30.64 13.88
CA VAL A 3 5.41 29.50 14.74
C VAL A 3 4.40 29.97 15.77
N ARG A 4 3.40 29.13 16.04
CA ARG A 4 2.48 29.27 17.17
C ARG A 4 2.73 28.14 18.16
N GLY A 5 3.09 28.48 19.38
CA GLY A 5 3.23 27.51 20.46
C GLY A 5 1.86 27.00 20.92
N VAL A 6 1.66 25.68 20.97
CA VAL A 6 0.42 25.08 21.53
C VAL A 6 0.73 24.53 22.92
N THR A 7 1.59 23.55 23.03
CA THR A 7 2.01 22.97 24.31
C THR A 7 3.52 22.99 24.51
N ALA A 8 4.33 23.00 23.43
CA ALA A 8 5.78 23.14 23.54
C ALA A 8 6.20 24.53 24.01
N ARG A 9 7.31 24.61 24.75
CA ARG A 9 7.93 25.86 25.23
C ARG A 9 9.08 26.34 24.38
N ALA A 10 9.73 25.43 23.69
CA ALA A 10 10.84 25.75 22.81
C ALA A 10 10.95 24.71 21.68
N VAL A 11 11.68 25.06 20.62
CA VAL A 11 12.09 24.15 19.55
C VAL A 11 13.59 24.26 19.38
N ALA A 12 14.32 23.18 19.61
CA ALA A 12 15.73 23.11 19.27
C ALA A 12 15.86 22.84 17.77
N VAL A 13 16.64 23.67 17.09
CA VAL A 13 16.84 23.65 15.64
C VAL A 13 18.23 23.13 15.32
N ALA A 14 18.32 22.11 14.47
CA ALA A 14 19.58 21.57 14.00
C ALA A 14 19.55 21.42 12.46
N ILE A 15 20.70 21.49 11.82
CA ILE A 15 20.91 21.18 10.41
C ILE A 15 22.01 20.11 10.34
N ASP A 16 21.73 18.99 9.67
CA ASP A 16 22.64 17.84 9.56
C ASP A 16 23.20 17.41 10.94
N GLY A 17 22.33 17.37 11.94
CA GLY A 17 22.67 17.02 13.32
C GLY A 17 23.45 18.11 14.10
N LYS A 18 23.84 19.24 13.45
CA LYS A 18 24.50 20.37 14.13
C LYS A 18 23.47 21.32 14.70
N HIS A 19 23.48 21.53 16.01
CA HIS A 19 22.59 22.48 16.67
C HIS A 19 22.86 23.91 16.19
N ILE A 20 21.81 24.58 15.72
CA ILE A 20 21.85 25.96 15.21
C ILE A 20 21.43 26.95 16.31
N GLY A 21 20.43 26.58 17.10
CA GLY A 21 19.89 27.42 18.17
C GLY A 21 18.48 26.97 18.53
N ASP A 22 17.85 27.73 19.42
CA ASP A 22 16.51 27.40 19.94
C ASP A 22 15.50 28.50 19.60
N TRP A 23 14.28 28.11 19.25
CA TRP A 23 13.14 29.00 19.20
C TRP A 23 12.40 28.97 20.53
N SER A 24 12.21 30.13 21.15
CA SER A 24 11.34 30.26 22.32
C SER A 24 9.89 30.44 21.89
N LEU A 25 9.00 29.59 22.37
CA LEU A 25 7.59 29.60 22.03
C LEU A 25 6.74 30.17 23.19
N VAL A 26 5.68 30.88 22.83
CA VAL A 26 4.68 31.36 23.78
C VAL A 26 3.34 30.72 23.40
N LYS A 27 2.67 30.13 24.37
CA LYS A 27 1.41 29.42 24.16
C LYS A 27 0.34 30.36 23.57
N GLY A 28 -0.25 29.90 22.46
CA GLY A 28 -1.33 30.61 21.75
C GLY A 28 -0.89 31.79 20.89
N GLU A 29 0.36 32.22 20.97
CA GLU A 29 0.86 33.37 20.24
C GLU A 29 1.58 32.96 18.96
N VAL A 30 1.23 33.59 17.83
CA VAL A 30 1.94 33.43 16.55
C VAL A 30 3.12 34.40 16.53
N ARG A 31 4.34 33.89 16.41
CA ARG A 31 5.57 34.68 16.41
C ARG A 31 6.47 34.31 15.23
N THR A 32 7.21 35.30 14.74
CA THR A 32 8.41 35.05 13.94
C THR A 32 9.57 34.81 14.90
N VAL A 33 10.18 33.63 14.83
CA VAL A 33 11.31 33.19 15.66
C VAL A 33 12.51 32.91 14.80
N THR A 34 13.71 33.16 15.33
CA THR A 34 14.98 32.95 14.62
C THR A 34 15.92 32.14 15.49
N ALA A 35 16.56 31.12 14.90
CA ALA A 35 17.75 30.48 15.45
C ALA A 35 18.95 30.91 14.61
N ARG A 36 20.06 31.19 15.25
CA ARG A 36 21.30 31.59 14.57
C ARG A 36 22.45 30.73 15.06
N ALA A 37 23.17 30.14 14.11
CA ALA A 37 24.39 29.41 14.46
C ALA A 37 25.42 30.37 15.11
N THR A 38 26.02 29.93 16.22
CA THR A 38 27.04 30.67 16.96
C THR A 38 28.39 30.67 16.24
N ALA A 39 28.59 29.73 15.30
CA ALA A 39 29.76 29.64 14.42
C ALA A 39 29.29 29.35 12.98
N PRO A 40 30.07 29.74 11.96
CA PRO A 40 29.72 29.45 10.57
C PRO A 40 29.48 27.95 10.35
N VAL A 41 28.35 27.60 9.75
CA VAL A 41 28.01 26.25 9.31
C VAL A 41 28.16 26.19 7.80
N THR A 42 29.14 25.41 7.34
CA THR A 42 29.31 25.17 5.91
C THR A 42 28.40 23.99 5.54
N LEU A 43 27.48 24.24 4.61
CA LEU A 43 26.64 23.20 4.02
C LEU A 43 27.25 22.82 2.67
N ALA A 44 27.37 21.52 2.42
CA ALA A 44 27.80 21.01 1.12
C ALA A 44 26.70 21.26 0.07
N THR A 45 27.02 21.14 -1.22
CA THR A 45 25.99 21.16 -2.24
C THR A 45 25.16 19.86 -2.16
N GLY A 46 23.84 19.96 -2.01
CA GLY A 46 22.95 18.79 -1.94
C GLY A 46 21.80 18.96 -0.96
N GLY A 47 21.15 17.86 -0.62
CA GLY A 47 20.10 17.82 0.39
C GLY A 47 20.64 17.92 1.80
N HIS A 48 19.95 18.65 2.66
CA HIS A 48 20.27 18.83 4.08
C HIS A 48 19.07 18.48 4.94
N GLU A 49 19.33 17.91 6.13
CA GLU A 49 18.28 17.61 7.10
C GLU A 49 18.11 18.77 8.09
N LEU A 50 16.91 19.36 8.10
CA LEU A 50 16.50 20.31 9.14
C LEU A 50 15.72 19.57 10.22
N THR A 51 16.32 19.44 11.39
CA THR A 51 15.69 18.79 12.55
C THR A 51 15.08 19.83 13.48
N LEU A 52 13.80 19.70 13.79
CA LEU A 52 13.06 20.51 14.76
C LEU A 52 12.67 19.65 15.95
N ARG A 53 13.34 19.82 17.09
CA ARG A 53 13.07 19.05 18.32
C ARG A 53 12.28 19.91 19.30
N PHE A 54 11.03 19.54 19.53
CA PHE A 54 10.15 20.22 20.48
C PHE A 54 10.51 19.90 21.92
N VAL A 55 10.60 20.93 22.76
CA VAL A 55 10.98 20.83 24.18
C VAL A 55 9.84 21.30 25.08
N GLY A 56 9.44 20.47 26.02
CA GLY A 56 8.35 20.74 26.95
C GLY A 56 7.00 20.77 26.24
N GLY A 57 6.18 19.79 26.50
CA GLY A 57 4.83 19.66 26.00
C GLY A 57 4.09 18.55 26.74
N SER A 58 2.77 18.49 26.65
CA SER A 58 2.00 17.42 27.26
C SER A 58 2.16 16.12 26.44
N ARG A 59 2.11 14.97 27.10
CA ARG A 59 2.17 13.65 26.45
C ARG A 59 0.82 13.15 25.93
N GLY A 60 -0.18 14.02 25.80
CA GLY A 60 -1.55 13.61 25.56
C GLY A 60 -2.11 14.10 24.21
N GLY A 61 -1.58 13.67 23.06
CA GLY A 61 -2.26 13.82 21.76
C GLY A 61 -2.50 15.25 21.21
N ASP A 62 -2.18 16.29 21.98
CA ASP A 62 -2.31 17.68 21.53
C ASP A 62 -1.12 18.11 20.68
N ALA A 63 -1.37 18.94 19.66
CA ALA A 63 -0.30 19.56 18.88
C ALA A 63 0.71 20.28 19.77
N LEU A 64 2.01 20.10 19.50
CA LEU A 64 3.09 20.75 20.24
C LEU A 64 3.26 22.21 19.82
N ALA A 65 3.23 22.45 18.53
CA ALA A 65 3.26 23.77 17.90
C ALA A 65 2.68 23.70 16.50
N GLU A 66 2.26 24.85 15.98
CA GLU A 66 1.87 25.02 14.58
C GLU A 66 2.95 25.84 13.88
N ILE A 67 3.47 25.35 12.76
CA ILE A 67 4.51 26.03 11.97
C ILE A 67 3.90 26.44 10.63
N ASP A 68 3.86 27.74 10.38
CA ASP A 68 3.36 28.29 9.12
C ASP A 68 4.43 28.18 8.01
N TRP A 69 5.66 28.62 8.32
CA TRP A 69 6.79 28.52 7.41
C TRP A 69 8.13 28.49 8.15
N VAL A 70 9.12 27.89 7.50
CA VAL A 70 10.53 27.93 7.90
C VAL A 70 11.35 28.46 6.76
N HIS A 71 12.21 29.46 7.02
CA HIS A 71 13.17 29.98 6.08
C HIS A 71 14.59 29.70 6.59
N VAL A 72 15.43 29.14 5.73
CA VAL A 72 16.86 28.92 6.00
C VAL A 72 17.64 29.82 5.04
N GLY A 73 18.53 30.63 5.57
CA GLY A 73 19.31 31.54 4.77
C GLY A 73 20.61 31.97 5.44
N THR A 74 21.47 32.65 4.72
CA THR A 74 22.72 33.22 5.21
C THR A 74 22.56 34.73 5.48
N GLY A 75 23.23 35.22 6.50
CA GLY A 75 23.21 36.64 6.86
C GLY A 75 22.20 37.05 7.92
N ASP A 76 21.83 38.30 7.99
CA ASP A 76 20.88 38.80 8.98
C ASP A 76 19.45 38.34 8.66
N PRO A 77 18.67 38.00 9.70
CA PRO A 77 17.28 37.65 9.47
C PRO A 77 16.55 38.78 8.76
N VAL A 78 15.93 38.49 7.64
CA VAL A 78 15.13 39.48 6.94
C VAL A 78 13.94 39.84 7.81
N ALA A 79 13.92 41.04 8.36
CA ALA A 79 12.86 41.52 9.26
C ALA A 79 11.46 41.53 8.61
N ALA A 80 11.38 41.31 7.32
CA ALA A 80 10.17 41.35 6.52
C ALA A 80 10.04 40.17 5.54
N TYR A 81 10.63 38.99 5.83
CA TYR A 81 10.36 37.84 4.98
C TYR A 81 8.89 37.41 5.16
N SER A 82 8.14 37.56 4.10
CA SER A 82 6.80 36.97 3.97
C SER A 82 6.92 35.78 3.02
N ALA A 83 6.68 34.57 3.53
CA ALA A 83 6.60 33.41 2.65
C ALA A 83 5.51 33.67 1.60
N PRO A 84 5.75 33.36 0.31
CA PRO A 84 4.72 33.49 -0.69
C PRO A 84 3.53 32.60 -0.31
N THR A 85 2.35 33.17 -0.34
CA THR A 85 1.12 32.41 -0.14
C THR A 85 0.81 31.60 -1.39
N ARG A 86 -0.08 30.61 -1.27
CA ARG A 86 -0.58 29.88 -2.44
C ARG A 86 -1.14 30.83 -3.52
N ALA A 87 -1.79 31.92 -3.12
CA ALA A 87 -2.33 32.93 -4.02
C ALA A 87 -1.25 33.77 -4.73
N ASP A 88 -0.07 33.91 -4.15
CA ASP A 88 1.05 34.60 -4.79
C ASP A 88 1.73 33.74 -5.87
N VAL A 89 1.69 32.43 -5.71
CA VAL A 89 2.38 31.47 -6.59
C VAL A 89 1.42 30.87 -7.61
N LEU A 90 0.20 30.56 -7.23
CA LEU A 90 -0.81 29.93 -8.09
C LEU A 90 -1.89 30.96 -8.45
N ILE A 91 -1.83 31.45 -9.69
CA ILE A 91 -2.68 32.52 -10.19
C ILE A 91 -3.42 32.09 -11.48
N ASP A 92 -4.46 32.82 -11.83
CA ASP A 92 -5.25 32.60 -13.06
C ASP A 92 -5.12 33.83 -14.00
N PRO A 93 -3.93 34.10 -14.60
CA PRO A 93 -3.70 35.25 -15.42
C PRO A 93 -4.33 35.10 -16.81
N THR A 94 -4.66 36.24 -17.42
CA THR A 94 -5.03 36.33 -18.83
C THR A 94 -3.86 36.94 -19.64
N VAL A 95 -3.33 36.17 -20.58
CA VAL A 95 -2.27 36.59 -21.49
C VAL A 95 -2.73 36.34 -22.92
N GLY A 96 -2.64 37.37 -23.77
CA GLY A 96 -3.09 37.29 -25.16
C GLY A 96 -4.56 36.89 -25.32
N GLY A 97 -5.41 37.32 -24.38
CA GLY A 97 -6.84 36.98 -24.39
C GLY A 97 -7.18 35.56 -23.91
N ARG A 98 -6.18 34.75 -23.50
CA ARG A 98 -6.39 33.37 -22.99
C ARG A 98 -6.04 33.33 -21.50
N SER A 99 -7.03 32.96 -20.67
CA SER A 99 -6.84 32.71 -19.25
C SER A 99 -6.37 31.27 -19.01
N MET A 100 -5.41 31.10 -18.09
CA MET A 100 -4.87 29.79 -17.75
C MET A 100 -4.36 29.80 -16.30
N ARG A 101 -4.63 28.73 -15.56
CA ARG A 101 -4.04 28.55 -14.24
C ARG A 101 -2.54 28.34 -14.37
N ALA A 102 -1.76 29.11 -13.62
CA ALA A 102 -0.31 29.14 -13.78
C ALA A 102 0.43 29.29 -12.45
N LEU A 103 1.63 28.73 -12.41
CA LEU A 103 2.63 29.05 -11.38
C LEU A 103 3.34 30.35 -11.78
N SER A 104 3.43 31.28 -10.83
CA SER A 104 4.07 32.61 -11.02
C SER A 104 5.40 32.64 -10.27
N LEU A 105 6.50 32.73 -11.01
CA LEU A 105 7.86 32.72 -10.46
C LEU A 105 8.56 34.02 -10.72
N ARG A 106 9.41 34.46 -9.78
CA ARG A 106 10.36 35.57 -9.93
C ARG A 106 11.77 35.01 -10.16
N ALA A 107 12.66 35.76 -10.77
CA ALA A 107 14.07 35.41 -10.88
C ALA A 107 14.91 36.12 -9.79
N PRO A 108 15.94 35.48 -9.24
CA PRO A 108 16.15 34.03 -9.34
C PRO A 108 15.11 33.25 -8.52
N GLY A 109 14.63 32.16 -9.05
CA GLY A 109 13.64 31.36 -8.35
C GLY A 109 13.41 29.99 -9.01
N PHE A 110 12.83 29.10 -8.28
CA PHE A 110 12.49 27.77 -8.79
C PHE A 110 11.18 27.25 -8.19
N VAL A 111 10.61 26.29 -8.86
CA VAL A 111 9.56 25.40 -8.32
C VAL A 111 9.99 23.96 -8.53
N ARG A 112 9.86 23.15 -7.50
CA ARG A 112 10.18 21.72 -7.52
C ARG A 112 8.91 20.91 -7.29
N CYS A 113 8.72 19.89 -8.13
CA CYS A 113 7.63 18.93 -8.02
C CYS A 113 8.23 17.55 -7.90
N SER A 114 8.05 16.91 -6.74
CA SER A 114 8.56 15.59 -6.43
C SER A 114 7.45 14.54 -6.51
N GLY A 115 7.79 13.37 -7.02
CA GLY A 115 6.86 12.25 -7.16
C GLY A 115 7.42 11.20 -8.11
N TRP A 116 6.56 10.30 -8.56
CA TRP A 116 6.92 9.36 -9.60
C TRP A 116 7.02 10.08 -10.95
N ILE A 117 8.16 10.01 -11.57
CA ILE A 117 8.41 10.57 -12.91
C ILE A 117 8.55 9.40 -13.89
N PRO A 118 7.59 9.22 -14.83
CA PRO A 118 7.67 8.16 -15.83
C PRO A 118 8.86 8.37 -16.79
N ALA A 119 9.56 7.30 -17.15
CA ALA A 119 10.75 7.37 -18.00
C ALA A 119 10.48 7.90 -19.42
N ASN A 120 9.29 7.63 -19.95
CA ASN A 120 8.90 8.01 -21.32
C ASN A 120 7.87 9.15 -21.34
N ALA A 121 7.89 10.00 -20.33
CA ALA A 121 7.01 11.17 -20.26
C ALA A 121 7.59 12.38 -20.96
N THR A 122 6.71 13.31 -21.25
CA THR A 122 7.07 14.66 -21.71
C THR A 122 6.50 15.67 -20.72
N LEU A 123 7.32 16.60 -20.28
CA LEU A 123 6.85 17.77 -19.54
C LEU A 123 6.27 18.76 -20.56
N GLU A 124 5.00 19.05 -20.43
CA GLU A 124 4.31 20.08 -21.22
C GLU A 124 3.89 21.23 -20.33
N ALA A 125 4.11 22.45 -20.79
CA ALA A 125 3.65 23.68 -20.16
C ALA A 125 3.40 24.77 -21.20
N SER A 126 2.76 25.85 -20.79
CA SER A 126 2.71 27.09 -21.55
C SER A 126 3.47 28.16 -20.79
N LEU A 127 4.41 28.83 -21.44
CA LEU A 127 5.22 29.88 -20.83
C LEU A 127 4.69 31.26 -21.23
N ALA A 128 4.71 32.20 -20.28
CA ALA A 128 4.42 33.60 -20.54
C ALA A 128 5.14 34.49 -19.53
N ILE A 129 5.14 35.79 -19.80
CA ILE A 129 5.72 36.83 -18.92
C ILE A 129 4.64 37.82 -18.51
N LEU A 130 4.69 38.20 -17.21
CA LEU A 130 4.04 39.40 -16.69
C LEU A 130 5.09 40.42 -16.28
N GLY A 131 4.83 41.71 -16.53
CA GLY A 131 5.68 42.83 -16.10
C GLY A 131 6.76 43.29 -17.08
N GLY A 132 6.83 42.71 -18.26
CA GLY A 132 7.80 43.14 -19.31
C GLY A 132 9.18 42.48 -19.17
N GLY A 133 10.02 42.64 -20.21
CA GLY A 133 11.37 42.08 -20.28
C GLY A 133 11.42 40.67 -20.88
N ASP A 134 12.50 39.97 -20.58
CA ASP A 134 12.80 38.62 -21.03
C ASP A 134 13.19 37.74 -19.84
N ALA A 135 13.12 36.41 -20.00
CA ALA A 135 13.50 35.45 -18.98
C ALA A 135 14.03 34.16 -19.59
N ASP A 136 14.97 33.53 -18.88
CA ASP A 136 15.51 32.23 -19.18
C ASP A 136 14.94 31.20 -18.16
N VAL A 137 14.33 30.16 -18.67
CA VAL A 137 13.74 29.06 -17.90
C VAL A 137 14.45 27.75 -18.25
N GLU A 138 14.77 27.00 -17.24
CA GLU A 138 15.38 25.66 -17.37
C GLU A 138 14.59 24.63 -16.63
N ALA A 139 14.37 23.47 -17.26
CA ALA A 139 13.82 22.29 -16.61
C ALA A 139 14.95 21.32 -16.29
N GLN A 140 14.99 20.85 -15.05
CA GLN A 140 15.96 19.88 -14.57
C GLN A 140 15.27 18.67 -13.98
N LEU A 141 15.87 17.47 -14.17
CA LEU A 141 15.53 16.25 -13.45
C LEU A 141 16.53 16.06 -12.32
N LEU A 142 16.03 16.03 -11.10
CA LEU A 142 16.79 15.78 -9.89
C LEU A 142 16.53 14.35 -9.40
N ARG A 143 17.60 13.63 -9.06
CA ARG A 143 17.57 12.26 -8.55
C ARG A 143 18.50 12.14 -7.35
N ASP A 144 18.09 11.38 -6.36
CA ASP A 144 18.94 11.14 -5.20
C ASP A 144 20.29 10.53 -5.61
N ARG A 145 21.36 11.01 -4.99
CA ARG A 145 22.73 10.51 -5.19
C ARG A 145 23.26 10.61 -6.63
N ARG A 146 22.63 11.43 -7.48
CA ARG A 146 23.07 11.66 -8.87
C ARG A 146 23.04 13.15 -9.21
N PRO A 147 23.90 13.63 -10.11
CA PRO A 147 23.85 15.02 -10.54
C PRO A 147 22.54 15.32 -11.27
N PRO A 148 22.09 16.60 -11.21
CA PRO A 148 20.96 17.07 -12.00
C PRO A 148 21.16 16.84 -13.50
N ILE A 149 20.08 16.56 -14.21
CA ILE A 149 20.05 16.49 -15.67
C ILE A 149 19.24 17.67 -16.19
N VAL A 150 19.83 18.51 -17.02
CA VAL A 150 19.10 19.55 -17.75
C VAL A 150 18.28 18.86 -18.84
N LEU A 151 16.97 18.96 -18.74
CA LEU A 151 16.03 18.38 -19.69
C LEU A 151 15.82 19.31 -20.89
N GLY A 152 15.76 20.61 -20.64
CA GLY A 152 15.61 21.63 -21.67
C GLY A 152 15.57 23.04 -21.13
N THR A 153 15.79 23.99 -22.02
CA THR A 153 15.78 25.43 -21.72
C THR A 153 14.81 26.15 -22.64
N ALA A 154 14.30 27.30 -22.19
CA ALA A 154 13.49 28.19 -22.99
C ALA A 154 13.85 29.66 -22.70
N HIS A 155 13.98 30.46 -23.76
CA HIS A 155 14.05 31.91 -23.66
C HIS A 155 12.69 32.49 -24.03
N ILE A 156 12.10 33.30 -23.17
CA ILE A 156 10.79 33.90 -23.38
C ILE A 156 10.87 35.42 -23.25
N THR A 157 10.10 36.12 -24.05
CA THR A 157 10.05 37.59 -24.07
C THR A 157 8.61 38.08 -23.89
N SER A 158 8.43 39.20 -23.24
CA SER A 158 7.14 39.87 -23.10
C SER A 158 6.57 40.39 -24.43
N ALA A 159 7.41 40.57 -25.44
CA ALA A 159 7.02 41.05 -26.76
C ALA A 159 6.06 40.11 -27.49
N SER A 160 6.05 38.82 -27.13
CA SER A 160 5.11 37.84 -27.72
C SER A 160 3.66 38.11 -27.32
N GLY A 161 3.40 38.68 -26.15
CA GLY A 161 2.06 39.00 -25.64
C GLY A 161 1.11 37.80 -25.57
N ALA A 162 1.62 36.57 -25.66
CA ALA A 162 0.85 35.33 -25.75
C ALA A 162 1.53 34.21 -24.98
N TRP A 163 0.76 33.16 -24.70
CA TRP A 163 1.28 31.90 -24.15
C TRP A 163 2.11 31.16 -25.22
N ALA A 164 3.37 30.87 -24.91
CA ALA A 164 4.25 30.05 -25.74
C ALA A 164 4.20 28.59 -25.28
N PRO A 165 3.84 27.63 -26.13
CA PRO A 165 3.90 26.22 -25.76
C PRO A 165 5.35 25.79 -25.54
N TRP A 166 5.56 24.98 -24.52
CA TRP A 166 6.84 24.39 -24.17
C TRP A 166 6.70 22.91 -23.88
N SER A 167 7.55 22.11 -24.51
CA SER A 167 7.50 20.67 -24.43
C SER A 167 8.92 20.13 -24.29
N VAL A 168 9.16 19.33 -23.26
CA VAL A 168 10.49 18.82 -22.91
C VAL A 168 10.41 17.34 -22.62
N PRO A 169 11.11 16.47 -23.37
CA PRO A 169 11.10 15.04 -23.09
C PRO A 169 11.85 14.74 -21.79
N ILE A 170 11.33 13.81 -21.00
CA ILE A 170 12.02 13.30 -19.83
C ILE A 170 13.08 12.29 -20.30
N THR A 171 14.32 12.53 -19.91
CA THR A 171 15.47 11.68 -20.24
C THR A 171 16.25 11.32 -18.98
N GLY A 172 17.02 10.21 -19.03
CA GLY A 172 17.90 9.81 -17.94
C GLY A 172 17.23 9.01 -16.82
N LEU A 173 16.01 8.52 -17.06
CA LEU A 173 15.36 7.50 -16.25
C LEU A 173 15.37 6.16 -16.98
N GLU A 174 15.43 5.07 -16.23
CA GLU A 174 15.42 3.70 -16.72
C GLU A 174 14.12 3.01 -16.33
N GLY A 175 13.75 1.93 -17.00
CA GLY A 175 12.53 1.17 -16.75
C GLY A 175 11.27 2.02 -16.93
N ASP A 176 10.33 1.91 -15.99
CA ASP A 176 9.04 2.62 -16.04
C ASP A 176 9.12 4.04 -15.47
N GLY A 177 10.22 4.39 -14.80
CA GLY A 177 10.40 5.68 -14.14
C GLY A 177 11.05 5.57 -12.76
N ALA A 178 11.02 6.66 -12.00
CA ALA A 178 11.56 6.69 -10.64
C ALA A 178 10.89 7.77 -9.77
N LEU A 179 11.01 7.63 -8.45
CA LEU A 179 10.82 8.74 -7.53
C LEU A 179 11.95 9.75 -7.73
N ALA A 180 11.57 10.93 -8.20
CA ALA A 180 12.48 11.99 -8.59
C ALA A 180 11.77 13.34 -8.47
N SER A 181 12.48 14.41 -8.81
CA SER A 181 11.88 15.74 -8.86
C SER A 181 12.14 16.40 -10.20
N ILE A 182 11.13 17.07 -10.71
CA ILE A 182 11.32 18.07 -11.78
C ILE A 182 11.42 19.44 -11.13
N GLU A 183 12.51 20.12 -11.42
CA GLU A 183 12.73 21.50 -10.98
C GLU A 183 12.71 22.42 -12.19
N LEU A 184 11.89 23.45 -12.10
CA LEU A 184 11.79 24.51 -13.10
C LEU A 184 12.43 25.76 -12.52
N VAL A 185 13.56 26.16 -13.09
CA VAL A 185 14.41 27.26 -12.61
C VAL A 185 14.23 28.45 -13.51
N VAL A 186 13.94 29.61 -12.93
CA VAL A 186 14.04 30.91 -13.61
C VAL A 186 15.40 31.50 -13.24
N GLN A 187 16.34 31.46 -14.18
CA GLN A 187 17.72 31.85 -13.94
C GLN A 187 17.89 33.37 -14.03
N ARG A 188 17.22 34.00 -15.00
CA ARG A 188 17.35 35.40 -15.30
C ARG A 188 16.00 36.00 -15.69
N ALA A 189 15.67 37.14 -15.10
CA ALA A 189 14.55 37.99 -15.50
C ALA A 189 14.77 39.41 -14.98
N GLY A 190 14.04 40.39 -15.51
CA GLY A 190 14.02 41.76 -14.98
C GLY A 190 13.42 41.84 -13.59
N GLU A 191 13.71 42.87 -12.81
CA GLU A 191 13.25 43.02 -11.42
C GLU A 191 11.73 42.94 -11.23
N THR A 192 10.97 43.42 -12.21
CA THR A 192 9.49 43.38 -12.20
C THR A 192 8.92 42.20 -12.97
N THR A 193 9.76 41.40 -13.60
CA THR A 193 9.35 40.28 -14.45
C THR A 193 8.91 39.10 -13.62
N ARG A 194 7.75 38.52 -13.97
CA ARG A 194 7.28 37.24 -13.46
C ARG A 194 7.11 36.26 -14.61
N VAL A 195 7.71 35.12 -14.47
CA VAL A 195 7.52 33.98 -15.39
C VAL A 195 6.32 33.19 -14.98
N LEU A 196 5.46 32.90 -15.93
CA LEU A 196 4.26 32.11 -15.76
C LEU A 196 4.46 30.75 -16.42
N LEU A 197 4.24 29.69 -15.64
CA LEU A 197 4.14 28.31 -16.14
C LEU A 197 2.67 27.89 -16.09
N GLY A 198 2.01 27.98 -17.24
CA GLY A 198 0.60 27.66 -17.41
C GLY A 198 0.39 26.16 -17.59
N ALA A 199 -0.51 25.57 -16.78
CA ALA A 199 -0.93 24.18 -16.83
C ALA A 199 0.21 23.16 -17.01
N PRO A 200 1.30 23.21 -16.20
CA PRO A 200 2.39 22.24 -16.31
C PRO A 200 1.85 20.83 -16.02
N ARG A 201 2.23 19.89 -16.86
CA ARG A 201 1.82 18.49 -16.73
C ARG A 201 2.86 17.54 -17.29
N LEU A 202 2.93 16.35 -16.73
CA LEU A 202 3.64 15.23 -17.32
C LEU A 202 2.65 14.43 -18.19
N VAL A 203 3.01 14.23 -19.44
CA VAL A 203 2.25 13.43 -20.39
C VAL A 203 3.08 12.19 -20.66
N ALA A 204 2.66 11.06 -20.10
CA ALA A 204 3.24 9.77 -20.44
C ALA A 204 2.86 9.39 -21.85
N ALA A 205 3.75 8.69 -22.57
CA ALA A 205 3.40 8.10 -23.86
C ALA A 205 2.21 7.15 -23.62
N GLN A 206 1.11 7.37 -24.34
CA GLN A 206 -0.06 6.50 -24.21
C GLN A 206 0.33 5.08 -24.61
N SER A 207 0.13 4.12 -23.72
CA SER A 207 0.09 2.72 -24.11
C SER A 207 -1.04 2.54 -25.15
N ASN A 208 -0.76 1.80 -26.21
CA ASN A 208 -1.74 1.43 -27.22
C ASN A 208 -3.02 0.95 -26.56
N GLY A 209 -4.16 1.42 -27.05
CA GLY A 209 -5.46 1.35 -26.42
C GLY A 209 -5.76 0.02 -25.71
N VAL A 210 -6.16 0.13 -24.46
CA VAL A 210 -6.60 -1.00 -23.65
C VAL A 210 -7.84 -1.59 -24.30
N SER A 211 -7.78 -2.86 -24.69
CA SER A 211 -8.97 -3.59 -25.12
C SER A 211 -9.92 -3.74 -23.92
N SER A 212 -11.21 -3.93 -24.18
CA SER A 212 -12.17 -4.21 -23.12
C SER A 212 -11.68 -5.37 -22.24
N PRO A 213 -11.88 -5.31 -20.91
CA PRO A 213 -11.47 -6.39 -20.02
C PRO A 213 -12.10 -7.72 -20.46
N PRO A 214 -11.38 -8.84 -20.35
CA PRO A 214 -11.93 -10.16 -20.66
C PRO A 214 -13.19 -10.44 -19.83
N ARG A 215 -14.19 -11.01 -20.46
CA ARG A 215 -15.48 -11.30 -19.83
C ARG A 215 -15.57 -12.75 -19.39
N ALA A 216 -16.14 -12.94 -18.21
CA ALA A 216 -16.40 -14.25 -17.62
C ALA A 216 -17.88 -14.42 -17.26
N ARG A 217 -18.38 -15.63 -17.29
CA ARG A 217 -19.69 -16.00 -16.72
C ARG A 217 -19.59 -16.32 -15.24
N GLY A 218 -18.42 -16.80 -14.78
CA GLY A 218 -18.13 -17.07 -13.39
C GLY A 218 -16.83 -16.41 -12.94
N VAL A 219 -16.71 -16.09 -11.67
CA VAL A 219 -15.45 -15.70 -11.03
C VAL A 219 -15.27 -16.55 -9.77
N VAL A 220 -14.08 -17.12 -9.61
CA VAL A 220 -13.62 -17.77 -8.38
C VAL A 220 -12.44 -16.98 -7.83
N LEU A 221 -12.60 -16.42 -6.63
CA LEU A 221 -11.53 -15.76 -5.88
C LEU A 221 -11.10 -16.69 -4.74
N VAL A 222 -9.87 -17.19 -4.82
CA VAL A 222 -9.23 -18.03 -3.79
C VAL A 222 -8.28 -17.17 -2.98
N VAL A 223 -8.46 -17.15 -1.68
CA VAL A 223 -7.59 -16.46 -0.73
C VAL A 223 -6.84 -17.52 0.08
N LEU A 224 -5.53 -17.59 -0.12
CA LEU A 224 -4.63 -18.50 0.58
C LEU A 224 -4.25 -17.90 1.94
N GLY A 225 -4.62 -18.57 3.02
CA GLY A 225 -4.37 -18.09 4.38
C GLY A 225 -2.89 -18.15 4.76
N SER A 226 -2.35 -17.11 5.36
CA SER A 226 -0.95 -17.01 5.82
C SER A 226 0.10 -17.43 4.79
N THR A 227 -0.10 -17.06 3.51
CA THR A 227 0.77 -17.50 2.41
C THR A 227 1.54 -16.34 1.80
N ALA A 228 2.86 -16.32 2.03
CA ALA A 228 3.74 -15.32 1.44
C ALA A 228 4.20 -15.73 0.04
N ALA A 229 4.30 -14.77 -0.88
CA ALA A 229 4.81 -15.00 -2.23
C ALA A 229 6.21 -15.65 -2.22
N ARG A 230 7.10 -15.17 -1.34
CA ARG A 230 8.47 -15.67 -1.18
C ARG A 230 8.57 -17.14 -0.75
N SER A 231 7.50 -17.75 -0.27
CA SER A 231 7.48 -19.18 0.08
C SER A 231 7.26 -20.06 -1.14
N LEU A 232 6.72 -19.53 -2.24
CA LEU A 232 6.21 -20.29 -3.38
C LEU A 232 7.14 -20.19 -4.60
N ALA A 233 7.40 -21.31 -5.28
CA ALA A 233 8.31 -21.42 -6.43
C ALA A 233 7.97 -20.44 -7.57
N PRO A 234 6.71 -20.15 -7.94
CA PRO A 234 6.42 -19.13 -8.97
C PRO A 234 6.97 -17.74 -8.66
N TRP A 235 7.26 -17.41 -7.39
CA TRP A 235 7.88 -16.16 -6.95
C TRP A 235 9.32 -16.36 -6.44
N GLY A 236 9.96 -17.51 -6.77
CA GLY A 236 11.33 -17.80 -6.39
C GLY A 236 11.52 -18.45 -5.01
N GLY A 237 10.43 -18.86 -4.36
CA GLY A 237 10.45 -19.53 -3.07
C GLY A 237 10.79 -21.03 -3.16
N PRO A 238 10.98 -21.68 -2.01
CA PRO A 238 11.39 -23.08 -1.96
C PRO A 238 10.25 -24.08 -2.18
N HIS A 239 9.01 -23.73 -1.87
CA HIS A 239 7.86 -24.62 -1.96
C HIS A 239 7.35 -24.71 -3.41
N GLU A 240 7.26 -25.95 -3.96
CA GLU A 240 6.92 -26.17 -5.37
C GLU A 240 5.53 -25.64 -5.75
N ALA A 241 4.50 -25.83 -4.89
CA ALA A 241 3.10 -25.44 -5.13
C ALA A 241 2.66 -25.80 -6.57
N ARG A 242 2.64 -27.10 -6.88
CA ARG A 242 2.55 -27.62 -8.26
C ARG A 242 1.30 -27.18 -9.01
N GLU A 243 0.15 -27.19 -8.34
CA GLU A 243 -1.12 -26.81 -8.96
C GLU A 243 -1.17 -25.29 -9.20
N LEU A 244 -0.72 -24.49 -8.21
CA LEU A 244 -0.58 -23.04 -8.37
C LEU A 244 0.48 -22.70 -9.42
N ALA A 245 1.62 -23.39 -9.47
CA ALA A 245 2.65 -23.19 -10.49
C ALA A 245 2.11 -23.50 -11.89
N ARG A 246 1.32 -24.55 -12.04
CA ARG A 246 0.66 -24.90 -13.30
C ARG A 246 -0.34 -23.82 -13.71
N LEU A 247 -1.18 -23.35 -12.79
CA LEU A 247 -2.10 -22.23 -13.05
C LEU A 247 -1.31 -20.96 -13.44
N ALA A 248 -0.26 -20.62 -12.70
CA ALA A 248 0.56 -19.43 -12.95
C ALA A 248 1.26 -19.47 -14.32
N SER A 249 1.58 -20.66 -14.84
CA SER A 249 2.20 -20.83 -16.17
C SER A 249 1.24 -20.51 -17.32
N SER A 250 -0.08 -20.64 -17.10
CA SER A 250 -1.13 -20.37 -18.09
C SER A 250 -2.01 -19.16 -17.74
N ALA A 251 -1.63 -18.38 -16.75
CA ALA A 251 -2.35 -17.21 -16.29
C ALA A 251 -1.43 -15.97 -16.26
N THR A 252 -1.95 -14.82 -15.87
CA THR A 252 -1.12 -13.65 -15.58
C THR A 252 -0.66 -13.69 -14.13
N ARG A 253 0.65 -13.65 -13.91
CA ARG A 253 1.28 -13.58 -12.59
C ARG A 253 1.70 -12.16 -12.25
N PHE A 254 1.32 -11.67 -11.08
CA PHE A 254 1.73 -10.38 -10.54
C PHE A 254 2.84 -10.56 -9.51
N THR A 255 3.98 -9.91 -9.71
CA THR A 255 5.18 -10.14 -8.89
C THR A 255 5.28 -9.19 -7.71
N ALA A 256 4.55 -8.09 -7.72
CA ALA A 256 4.62 -7.02 -6.73
C ALA A 256 3.29 -6.80 -5.97
N ASN A 257 2.53 -7.88 -5.75
CA ASN A 257 1.31 -7.81 -4.95
C ASN A 257 1.62 -7.69 -3.46
N ARG A 258 0.86 -6.82 -2.76
CA ARG A 258 1.06 -6.57 -1.33
C ARG A 258 -0.25 -6.44 -0.59
N ALA A 259 -0.34 -7.12 0.54
CA ALA A 259 -1.41 -6.93 1.50
C ALA A 259 -1.47 -5.48 2.02
N SER A 260 -2.67 -4.97 2.25
CA SER A 260 -2.91 -3.62 2.75
C SER A 260 -2.96 -3.53 4.29
N SER A 261 -2.74 -4.64 4.98
CA SER A 261 -2.64 -4.74 6.45
C SER A 261 -1.90 -6.02 6.84
N SER A 262 -1.50 -6.12 8.10
CA SER A 262 -1.10 -7.39 8.74
C SER A 262 -2.29 -8.17 9.32
N ILE A 263 -3.51 -7.65 9.21
CA ILE A 263 -4.73 -8.25 9.73
C ILE A 263 -5.54 -8.85 8.57
N ALA A 264 -5.72 -10.18 8.56
CA ALA A 264 -6.45 -10.89 7.49
C ALA A 264 -7.87 -10.33 7.27
N THR A 265 -8.62 -10.01 8.35
CA THR A 265 -9.92 -9.35 8.28
C THR A 265 -9.89 -8.08 7.43
N ALA A 266 -8.91 -7.22 7.69
CA ALA A 266 -8.75 -5.94 6.97
C ALA A 266 -8.41 -6.16 5.49
N VAL A 267 -7.51 -7.10 5.20
CA VAL A 267 -7.09 -7.42 3.83
C VAL A 267 -8.24 -8.00 3.02
N VAL A 268 -8.97 -8.97 3.56
CA VAL A 268 -10.13 -9.58 2.86
C VAL A 268 -11.26 -8.57 2.71
N ALA A 269 -11.51 -7.71 3.71
CA ALA A 269 -12.47 -6.61 3.57
C ALA A 269 -12.11 -5.67 2.41
N SER A 270 -10.81 -5.36 2.24
CA SER A 270 -10.34 -4.55 1.11
C SER A 270 -10.55 -5.25 -0.25
N MET A 271 -10.35 -6.58 -0.32
CA MET A 271 -10.66 -7.38 -1.52
C MET A 271 -12.14 -7.33 -1.88
N LEU A 272 -13.02 -7.30 -0.88
CA LEU A 272 -14.47 -7.32 -1.11
C LEU A 272 -15.09 -5.94 -1.35
N THR A 273 -14.45 -4.85 -0.89
CA THR A 273 -15.02 -3.50 -0.95
C THR A 273 -14.27 -2.55 -1.86
N GLY A 274 -13.06 -2.92 -2.31
CA GLY A 274 -12.20 -2.02 -3.08
C GLY A 274 -11.73 -0.78 -2.29
N LEU A 275 -11.78 -0.83 -0.96
CA LEU A 275 -11.40 0.26 -0.06
C LEU A 275 -10.25 -0.18 0.85
N PRO A 276 -9.26 0.69 1.11
CA PRO A 276 -8.16 0.35 1.99
C PRO A 276 -8.57 0.30 3.48
N PRO A 277 -7.83 -0.45 4.33
CA PRO A 277 -8.16 -0.66 5.75
C PRO A 277 -8.38 0.63 6.54
N HIS A 278 -7.54 1.64 6.35
CA HIS A 278 -7.66 2.93 7.04
C HIS A 278 -8.95 3.69 6.69
N VAL A 279 -9.50 3.50 5.48
CA VAL A 279 -10.80 4.06 5.09
C VAL A 279 -11.95 3.27 5.72
N LEU A 280 -11.78 1.94 5.82
CA LEU A 280 -12.76 1.05 6.45
C LEU A 280 -12.75 1.14 7.99
N GLY A 281 -11.70 1.72 8.59
CA GLY A 281 -11.50 1.72 10.03
C GLY A 281 -11.09 0.37 10.62
N LEU A 282 -10.57 -0.55 9.78
CA LEU A 282 -10.16 -1.91 10.15
C LEU A 282 -8.67 -1.95 10.47
N GLU A 283 -8.29 -1.28 11.56
CA GLU A 283 -6.89 -1.21 11.99
C GLU A 283 -6.58 -2.09 13.21
N ASP A 284 -7.62 -2.61 13.85
CA ASP A 284 -7.52 -3.46 15.04
C ASP A 284 -8.16 -4.83 14.77
N ALA A 285 -7.63 -5.87 15.40
CA ALA A 285 -8.02 -7.24 15.13
C ALA A 285 -9.43 -7.62 15.64
N ASP A 286 -10.04 -6.78 16.47
CA ASP A 286 -11.39 -6.94 17.03
C ASP A 286 -12.46 -6.15 16.27
N THR A 287 -12.07 -5.42 15.21
CA THR A 287 -13.01 -4.67 14.37
C THR A 287 -13.64 -5.56 13.30
N ARG A 288 -14.88 -5.24 12.93
CA ARG A 288 -15.62 -5.92 11.88
C ARG A 288 -15.81 -5.05 10.64
N LEU A 289 -16.09 -5.67 9.50
CA LEU A 289 -16.45 -4.99 8.26
C LEU A 289 -17.66 -4.06 8.50
N PRO A 290 -17.52 -2.74 8.34
CA PRO A 290 -18.60 -1.79 8.56
C PRO A 290 -19.74 -1.99 7.55
N ARG A 291 -20.96 -1.64 7.93
CA ARG A 291 -22.16 -1.85 7.09
C ARG A 291 -22.29 -0.88 5.92
N GLY A 292 -21.62 0.26 5.95
CA GLY A 292 -21.76 1.32 4.94
C GLY A 292 -21.18 0.99 3.56
N PRO A 293 -19.98 0.42 3.43
CA PRO A 293 -19.38 0.09 2.14
C PRO A 293 -20.17 -1.00 1.41
N THR A 294 -20.37 -0.83 0.10
CA THR A 294 -20.90 -1.89 -0.76
C THR A 294 -19.82 -2.96 -0.98
N THR A 295 -20.19 -4.23 -0.90
CA THR A 295 -19.30 -5.35 -1.22
C THR A 295 -19.51 -5.83 -2.66
N ILE A 296 -18.50 -6.56 -3.21
CA ILE A 296 -18.65 -7.22 -4.51
C ILE A 296 -19.81 -8.22 -4.52
N ALA A 297 -20.08 -8.89 -3.39
CA ALA A 297 -21.22 -9.81 -3.26
C ALA A 297 -22.55 -9.07 -3.42
N GLU A 298 -22.73 -7.94 -2.72
CA GLU A 298 -23.92 -7.11 -2.84
C GLU A 298 -24.10 -6.56 -4.27
N ALA A 299 -23.02 -6.11 -4.91
CA ALA A 299 -23.04 -5.62 -6.28
C ALA A 299 -23.42 -6.73 -7.28
N CYS A 300 -22.87 -7.92 -7.13
CA CYS A 300 -23.20 -9.10 -7.94
C CYS A 300 -24.65 -9.52 -7.77
N ARG A 301 -25.15 -9.61 -6.55
CA ARG A 301 -26.56 -9.96 -6.25
C ARG A 301 -27.54 -8.96 -6.86
N GLN A 302 -27.25 -7.66 -6.77
CA GLN A 302 -28.06 -6.62 -7.42
C GLN A 302 -28.11 -6.78 -8.92
N ALA A 303 -27.06 -7.34 -9.53
CA ALA A 303 -26.99 -7.64 -10.96
C ALA A 303 -27.53 -9.03 -11.35
N GLY A 304 -28.13 -9.77 -10.41
CA GLY A 304 -28.67 -11.12 -10.66
C GLY A 304 -27.60 -12.20 -10.86
N ILE A 305 -26.41 -12.01 -10.25
CA ILE A 305 -25.33 -12.99 -10.25
C ILE A 305 -25.36 -13.72 -8.90
N THR A 306 -25.38 -15.05 -8.93
CA THR A 306 -25.44 -15.90 -7.74
C THR A 306 -24.10 -15.89 -7.02
N THR A 307 -24.12 -15.77 -5.69
CA THR A 307 -22.93 -15.51 -4.90
C THR A 307 -22.73 -16.50 -3.76
N ALA A 308 -21.50 -16.98 -3.56
CA ALA A 308 -21.15 -17.82 -2.44
C ALA A 308 -19.81 -17.46 -1.81
N MET A 309 -19.72 -17.62 -0.49
CA MET A 309 -18.45 -17.54 0.24
C MET A 309 -18.30 -18.77 1.14
N PHE A 310 -17.13 -19.39 1.05
CA PHE A 310 -16.71 -20.51 1.89
C PHE A 310 -15.47 -20.08 2.66
N THR A 311 -15.54 -20.07 3.99
CA THR A 311 -14.39 -19.67 4.82
C THR A 311 -14.16 -20.63 5.98
N ALA A 312 -12.90 -20.91 6.28
CA ALA A 312 -12.44 -21.55 7.50
C ALA A 312 -11.56 -20.63 8.37
N ASN A 313 -11.43 -19.34 7.96
CA ASN A 313 -10.77 -18.34 8.78
C ASN A 313 -11.81 -17.69 9.72
N PRO A 314 -11.70 -17.86 11.05
CA PRO A 314 -12.71 -17.34 11.99
C PRO A 314 -12.82 -15.80 11.95
N THR A 315 -11.77 -15.10 11.49
CA THR A 315 -11.77 -13.62 11.39
C THR A 315 -12.45 -13.09 10.13
N THR A 316 -12.89 -13.98 9.23
CA THR A 316 -13.74 -13.66 8.07
C THR A 316 -15.10 -14.36 8.15
N GLY A 317 -15.53 -14.70 9.36
CA GLY A 317 -16.85 -15.23 9.66
C GLY A 317 -17.93 -14.15 9.86
N ALA A 318 -19.16 -14.59 10.18
CA ALA A 318 -20.32 -13.73 10.41
C ALA A 318 -20.12 -12.73 11.56
N ALA A 319 -19.40 -13.13 12.62
CA ALA A 319 -19.06 -12.25 13.74
C ALA A 319 -18.30 -10.98 13.31
N PHE A 320 -17.51 -11.10 12.24
CA PHE A 320 -16.76 -10.00 11.64
C PHE A 320 -17.47 -9.36 10.44
N GLY A 321 -18.74 -9.71 10.17
CA GLY A 321 -19.60 -9.08 9.17
C GLY A 321 -19.38 -9.52 7.72
N PHE A 322 -18.73 -10.66 7.50
CA PHE A 322 -18.47 -11.17 6.15
C PHE A 322 -19.62 -11.99 5.56
N ASP A 323 -20.66 -12.32 6.34
CA ASP A 323 -21.87 -13.01 5.90
C ASP A 323 -22.78 -12.16 5.00
N ARG A 324 -22.47 -10.88 4.83
CA ARG A 324 -23.32 -9.92 4.14
C ARG A 324 -23.21 -10.03 2.62
N GLY A 325 -24.35 -10.07 1.95
CA GLY A 325 -24.45 -9.96 0.49
C GLY A 325 -24.37 -11.29 -0.25
N TRP A 326 -24.13 -12.40 0.41
CA TRP A 326 -24.05 -13.73 -0.19
C TRP A 326 -25.42 -14.43 -0.26
N ASP A 327 -25.65 -15.18 -1.34
CA ASP A 327 -26.78 -16.13 -1.41
C ASP A 327 -26.47 -17.40 -0.62
N SER A 328 -25.19 -17.80 -0.57
CA SER A 328 -24.67 -18.89 0.25
C SER A 328 -23.45 -18.44 1.02
N PHE A 329 -23.50 -18.54 2.36
CA PHE A 329 -22.34 -18.25 3.22
C PHE A 329 -22.10 -19.45 4.13
N VAL A 330 -20.92 -20.08 4.01
CA VAL A 330 -20.52 -21.25 4.78
C VAL A 330 -19.25 -20.95 5.55
N ALA A 331 -19.36 -20.96 6.87
CA ALA A 331 -18.22 -20.84 7.78
C ALA A 331 -17.91 -22.22 8.36
N HIS A 332 -16.75 -22.76 8.03
CA HIS A 332 -16.25 -24.04 8.55
C HIS A 332 -15.54 -23.83 9.89
N ASP A 333 -15.64 -24.80 10.78
CA ASP A 333 -14.80 -24.82 11.99
C ASP A 333 -13.34 -25.03 11.58
N PRO A 334 -12.40 -24.16 12.01
CA PRO A 334 -11.01 -24.24 11.59
C PRO A 334 -10.28 -25.52 12.05
N LEU A 335 -10.86 -26.32 12.93
CA LEU A 335 -10.27 -27.58 13.38
C LEU A 335 -10.99 -28.83 12.86
N GLU A 336 -12.31 -28.78 12.74
CA GLU A 336 -13.10 -29.95 12.37
C GLU A 336 -13.32 -30.04 10.87
N ASP A 337 -13.72 -28.93 10.27
CA ASP A 337 -14.09 -28.86 8.85
C ASP A 337 -13.14 -27.94 8.05
N GLY A 338 -12.22 -27.30 8.75
CA GLY A 338 -11.42 -26.21 8.17
C GLY A 338 -10.17 -26.63 7.41
N ALA A 339 -9.90 -27.94 7.27
CA ALA A 339 -8.85 -28.36 6.37
C ALA A 339 -9.16 -27.83 4.96
N ALA A 340 -8.14 -27.30 4.28
CA ALA A 340 -8.30 -26.72 2.95
C ALA A 340 -9.13 -27.64 2.02
N THR A 341 -8.94 -28.94 2.11
CA THR A 341 -9.67 -29.95 1.33
C THR A 341 -11.18 -29.78 1.42
N VAL A 342 -11.77 -29.72 2.61
CA VAL A 342 -13.23 -29.65 2.80
C VAL A 342 -13.79 -28.33 2.25
N VAL A 343 -13.16 -27.22 2.56
CA VAL A 343 -13.61 -25.88 2.10
C VAL A 343 -13.63 -25.78 0.58
N PHE A 344 -12.60 -26.31 -0.07
CA PHE A 344 -12.48 -26.28 -1.53
C PHE A 344 -13.41 -27.28 -2.22
N GLU A 345 -13.65 -28.48 -1.61
CA GLU A 345 -14.58 -29.48 -2.11
C GLU A 345 -16.03 -28.97 -2.05
N ASP A 346 -16.41 -28.31 -0.96
CA ASP A 346 -17.74 -27.70 -0.85
C ASP A 346 -17.94 -26.58 -1.87
N ALA A 347 -16.92 -25.76 -2.10
CA ALA A 347 -16.96 -24.73 -3.16
C ALA A 347 -17.10 -25.38 -4.55
N ALA A 348 -16.38 -26.47 -4.83
CA ALA A 348 -16.49 -27.18 -6.10
C ALA A 348 -17.88 -27.83 -6.29
N ALA A 349 -18.42 -28.45 -5.23
CA ALA A 349 -19.77 -29.02 -5.25
C ALA A 349 -20.85 -27.93 -5.47
N TRP A 350 -20.68 -26.77 -4.85
CA TRP A 350 -21.58 -25.64 -5.06
C TRP A 350 -21.52 -25.14 -6.52
N ILE A 351 -20.32 -25.01 -7.10
CA ILE A 351 -20.13 -24.62 -8.51
C ILE A 351 -20.83 -25.60 -9.45
N GLU A 352 -20.70 -26.91 -9.20
CA GLU A 352 -21.38 -27.94 -10.00
C GLU A 352 -22.91 -27.80 -9.91
N ALA A 353 -23.45 -27.55 -8.71
CA ALA A 353 -24.87 -27.33 -8.51
C ALA A 353 -25.40 -26.09 -9.26
N HIS A 354 -24.57 -25.06 -9.38
CA HIS A 354 -24.92 -23.78 -10.01
C HIS A 354 -24.27 -23.58 -11.40
N ARG A 355 -23.84 -24.67 -12.06
CA ARG A 355 -23.09 -24.60 -13.32
C ARG A 355 -23.80 -23.87 -14.48
N GLN A 356 -25.11 -23.74 -14.43
CA GLN A 356 -25.87 -23.02 -15.45
C GLN A 356 -25.96 -21.51 -15.20
N GLU A 357 -25.61 -21.07 -14.01
CA GLU A 357 -25.75 -19.70 -13.56
C GLU A 357 -24.48 -18.87 -13.82
N ARG A 358 -24.63 -17.55 -13.77
CA ARG A 358 -23.51 -16.66 -13.56
C ARG A 358 -23.21 -16.61 -12.06
N PHE A 359 -21.95 -16.70 -11.67
CA PHE A 359 -21.61 -16.76 -10.26
C PHE A 359 -20.37 -15.98 -9.88
N LEU A 360 -20.32 -15.61 -8.59
CA LEU A 360 -19.12 -15.22 -7.84
C LEU A 360 -18.96 -16.20 -6.67
N VAL A 361 -17.82 -16.87 -6.60
CA VAL A 361 -17.42 -17.71 -5.47
C VAL A 361 -16.16 -17.16 -4.84
N VAL A 362 -16.17 -17.00 -3.51
CA VAL A 362 -14.98 -16.65 -2.72
C VAL A 362 -14.66 -17.81 -1.79
N VAL A 363 -13.40 -18.25 -1.80
CA VAL A 363 -12.90 -19.33 -0.94
C VAL A 363 -11.78 -18.79 -0.10
N HIS A 364 -11.89 -18.86 1.23
CA HIS A 364 -10.84 -18.45 2.16
C HIS A 364 -10.59 -19.58 3.16
N ALA A 365 -9.65 -20.45 2.82
CA ALA A 365 -9.27 -21.56 3.66
C ALA A 365 -8.31 -21.12 4.78
N ARG A 366 -8.02 -22.04 5.71
CA ARG A 366 -7.05 -21.81 6.76
C ARG A 366 -5.63 -21.65 6.21
N GLY A 367 -5.29 -22.42 5.18
CA GLY A 367 -3.99 -22.36 4.50
C GLY A 367 -2.82 -22.65 5.43
N GLY A 368 -1.78 -21.84 5.32
CA GLY A 368 -0.57 -21.93 6.14
C GLY A 368 -0.72 -21.47 7.60
N HIS A 369 -1.88 -20.95 8.00
CA HIS A 369 -2.10 -20.52 9.38
C HIS A 369 -2.25 -21.72 10.34
N PRO A 370 -1.59 -21.73 11.53
CA PRO A 370 -1.89 -22.74 12.55
C PRO A 370 -3.33 -22.57 13.10
N PRO A 371 -3.99 -23.63 13.59
CA PRO A 371 -3.46 -24.98 13.80
C PRO A 371 -3.29 -25.75 12.50
N TRP A 372 -2.35 -26.69 12.49
CA TRP A 372 -2.06 -27.52 11.32
C TRP A 372 -2.58 -28.92 11.48
N ASP A 373 -2.82 -29.62 10.38
CA ASP A 373 -3.14 -31.03 10.34
C ASP A 373 -1.90 -31.82 9.90
N ALA A 374 -1.62 -32.90 10.59
CA ALA A 374 -0.62 -33.88 10.21
C ALA A 374 -0.94 -35.21 10.85
N THR A 375 -0.78 -36.29 10.10
CA THR A 375 -0.97 -37.65 10.59
C THR A 375 0.19 -38.10 11.48
N PRO A 376 -0.03 -39.09 12.40
CA PRO A 376 1.05 -39.64 13.20
C PRO A 376 2.23 -40.20 12.36
N GLU A 377 1.96 -40.73 11.17
CA GLU A 377 2.96 -41.23 10.23
C GLU A 377 3.80 -40.09 9.64
N GLU A 378 3.19 -39.02 9.20
CA GLU A 378 3.87 -37.80 8.70
C GLU A 378 4.74 -37.18 9.79
N LEU A 379 4.23 -37.09 11.02
CA LEU A 379 4.98 -36.54 12.15
C LEU A 379 6.27 -37.32 12.47
N LYS A 380 6.28 -38.66 12.23
CA LYS A 380 7.50 -39.47 12.42
C LYS A 380 8.61 -39.17 11.43
N SER A 381 8.24 -38.84 10.19
CA SER A 381 9.18 -38.52 9.12
C SER A 381 9.53 -37.02 9.02
N MET A 382 8.76 -36.17 9.71
CA MET A 382 8.90 -34.72 9.64
C MET A 382 10.07 -34.20 10.51
N PRO A 383 10.92 -33.29 10.00
CA PRO A 383 12.02 -32.74 10.78
C PRO A 383 11.55 -31.85 11.96
N PRO A 384 12.37 -31.77 13.05
CA PRO A 384 13.47 -32.65 13.32
C PRO A 384 12.98 -34.04 13.75
N LEU A 385 13.68 -35.08 13.33
CA LEU A 385 13.29 -36.46 13.67
C LEU A 385 13.32 -36.68 15.19
N GLY A 386 12.32 -37.38 15.73
CA GLY A 386 12.21 -37.62 17.17
C GLY A 386 11.86 -36.37 17.97
N TYR A 387 11.17 -35.41 17.37
CA TYR A 387 10.77 -34.17 18.02
C TYR A 387 9.89 -34.41 19.27
N PHE A 388 10.31 -33.78 20.36
CA PHE A 388 9.62 -33.73 21.66
C PHE A 388 9.52 -32.29 22.16
N GLY A 389 8.75 -31.46 21.46
CA GLY A 389 8.64 -30.03 21.77
C GLY A 389 7.20 -29.61 22.05
N ILE A 390 6.97 -28.32 21.95
CA ILE A 390 5.68 -27.67 22.30
C ILE A 390 4.65 -27.68 21.19
N LEU A 391 5.04 -28.09 19.97
CA LEU A 391 4.15 -28.03 18.80
C LEU A 391 3.47 -29.38 18.55
N GLU A 392 2.24 -29.48 19.02
CA GLU A 392 1.28 -30.47 18.57
C GLU A 392 0.47 -29.86 17.43
N PRO A 393 0.35 -30.46 16.25
CA PRO A 393 -0.25 -29.84 15.07
C PRO A 393 -1.57 -29.12 15.36
N ARG A 394 -2.57 -29.81 15.84
CA ARG A 394 -3.91 -29.23 16.15
C ARG A 394 -3.93 -28.22 17.30
N ARG A 395 -2.85 -28.11 18.06
CA ARG A 395 -2.66 -27.16 19.17
C ARG A 395 -1.45 -26.24 18.93
N ALA A 396 -0.92 -26.23 17.71
CA ALA A 396 0.28 -25.47 17.39
C ALA A 396 0.09 -23.97 17.64
N ALA A 397 -1.05 -23.39 17.30
CA ALA A 397 -1.37 -21.99 17.56
C ALA A 397 -1.27 -21.61 19.05
N GLU A 398 -1.78 -22.46 19.94
CA GLU A 398 -1.67 -22.29 21.40
C GLU A 398 -0.21 -22.40 21.86
N GLY A 399 0.54 -23.37 21.33
CA GLY A 399 1.97 -23.57 21.62
C GLY A 399 2.82 -22.36 21.22
N LEU A 400 2.62 -21.83 20.01
CA LEU A 400 3.30 -20.65 19.50
C LEU A 400 2.95 -19.39 20.30
N SER A 401 1.68 -19.17 20.62
CA SER A 401 1.23 -18.06 21.45
C SER A 401 1.85 -18.10 22.86
N LYS A 402 1.91 -19.27 23.48
CA LYS A 402 2.60 -19.47 24.78
C LYS A 402 4.11 -19.21 24.66
N ALA A 403 4.75 -19.70 23.60
CA ALA A 403 6.19 -19.46 23.37
C ALA A 403 6.49 -17.97 23.23
N ARG A 404 5.67 -17.22 22.47
CA ARG A 404 5.77 -15.77 22.34
C ARG A 404 5.71 -15.07 23.70
N ARG A 405 4.71 -15.38 24.52
CA ARG A 405 4.55 -14.75 25.84
C ARG A 405 5.70 -15.07 26.80
N ARG A 406 6.29 -16.25 26.70
CA ARG A 406 7.40 -16.70 27.56
C ARG A 406 8.77 -16.25 27.06
N GLY A 407 8.87 -15.76 25.81
CA GLY A 407 10.13 -15.43 25.17
C GLY A 407 11.07 -16.64 24.99
N HIS A 408 10.51 -17.84 24.87
CA HIS A 408 11.29 -19.06 24.77
C HIS A 408 10.76 -19.95 23.64
N PHE A 409 11.54 -20.00 22.56
CA PHE A 409 11.28 -20.83 21.39
C PHE A 409 12.60 -21.43 20.90
N LYS A 410 12.69 -22.74 20.87
CA LYS A 410 13.93 -23.44 20.51
C LYS A 410 14.06 -23.59 18.99
N GLU A 411 15.27 -23.80 18.51
CA GLU A 411 15.53 -24.05 17.09
C GLU A 411 14.82 -25.30 16.60
N GLU A 412 14.73 -26.36 17.41
CA GLU A 412 13.98 -27.57 17.07
C GLU A 412 12.47 -27.30 16.88
N ASP A 413 11.90 -26.39 17.68
CA ASP A 413 10.50 -25.95 17.53
C ASP A 413 10.34 -25.14 16.23
N ARG A 414 11.31 -24.30 15.87
CA ARG A 414 11.33 -23.53 14.62
C ARG A 414 11.35 -24.46 13.40
N VAL A 415 12.26 -25.42 13.36
CA VAL A 415 12.34 -26.42 12.30
C VAL A 415 11.03 -27.19 12.16
N ARG A 416 10.42 -27.59 13.29
CA ARG A 416 9.12 -28.30 13.30
C ARG A 416 7.99 -27.38 12.79
N ALA A 417 7.96 -26.13 13.18
CA ALA A 417 6.93 -25.17 12.75
C ALA A 417 6.95 -24.97 11.22
N TRP A 418 8.14 -24.76 10.65
CA TRP A 418 8.28 -24.62 9.21
C TRP A 418 7.92 -25.90 8.43
N ALA A 419 8.26 -27.08 8.97
CA ALA A 419 7.88 -28.33 8.35
C ALA A 419 6.35 -28.57 8.36
N LEU A 420 5.66 -28.16 9.42
CA LEU A 420 4.21 -28.18 9.49
C LEU A 420 3.56 -27.17 8.53
N TYR A 421 4.17 -25.99 8.39
CA TYR A 421 3.73 -24.97 7.43
C TYR A 421 3.87 -25.47 5.99
N ASP A 422 5.02 -26.02 5.61
CA ASP A 422 5.24 -26.57 4.27
C ASP A 422 4.20 -27.66 3.95
N ARG A 423 3.91 -28.53 4.93
CA ARG A 423 2.87 -29.56 4.80
C ARG A 423 1.46 -28.95 4.59
N ALA A 424 1.16 -27.86 5.28
CA ALA A 424 -0.12 -27.16 5.10
C ALA A 424 -0.23 -26.49 3.72
N LEU A 425 0.86 -25.98 3.18
CA LEU A 425 0.91 -25.47 1.80
C LEU A 425 0.70 -26.58 0.76
N ASP A 426 1.23 -27.80 1.00
CA ASP A 426 0.96 -28.97 0.14
C ASP A 426 -0.53 -29.32 0.12
N ASP A 427 -1.19 -29.30 1.29
CA ASP A 427 -2.62 -29.58 1.40
C ASP A 427 -3.47 -28.54 0.66
N GLU A 428 -3.12 -27.27 0.84
CA GLU A 428 -3.81 -26.15 0.19
C GLU A 428 -3.62 -26.17 -1.34
N ASP A 429 -2.41 -26.44 -1.82
CA ASP A 429 -2.13 -26.58 -3.25
C ASP A 429 -2.89 -27.78 -3.87
N GLY A 430 -2.91 -28.91 -3.18
CA GLY A 430 -3.70 -30.06 -3.59
C GLY A 430 -5.20 -29.78 -3.62
N ALA A 431 -5.71 -28.99 -2.67
CA ALA A 431 -7.11 -28.56 -2.63
C ALA A 431 -7.45 -27.61 -3.78
N LEU A 432 -6.56 -26.67 -4.10
CA LEU A 432 -6.67 -25.82 -5.29
C LEU A 432 -6.77 -26.68 -6.57
N GLY A 433 -5.94 -27.71 -6.70
CA GLY A 433 -6.01 -28.64 -7.82
C GLY A 433 -7.36 -29.33 -7.95
N ARG A 434 -7.99 -29.73 -6.83
CA ARG A 434 -9.34 -30.32 -6.81
C ARG A 434 -10.41 -29.31 -7.22
N LEU A 435 -10.36 -28.08 -6.74
CA LEU A 435 -11.28 -27.02 -7.13
C LEU A 435 -11.21 -26.73 -8.65
N LEU A 436 -10.00 -26.63 -9.20
CA LEU A 436 -9.78 -26.45 -10.64
C LEU A 436 -10.29 -27.67 -11.43
N GLY A 437 -10.12 -28.89 -10.87
CA GLY A 437 -10.72 -30.11 -11.40
C GLY A 437 -12.26 -30.09 -11.37
N GLY A 438 -12.84 -29.57 -10.31
CA GLY A 438 -14.28 -29.35 -10.18
C GLY A 438 -14.83 -28.40 -11.25
N LEU A 439 -14.15 -27.29 -11.53
CA LEU A 439 -14.51 -26.36 -12.62
C LEU A 439 -14.54 -27.07 -13.99
N ARG A 440 -13.54 -27.92 -14.27
CA ARG A 440 -13.51 -28.73 -15.49
C ARG A 440 -14.68 -29.71 -15.57
N THR A 441 -14.95 -30.41 -14.47
CA THR A 441 -16.07 -31.36 -14.40
C THR A 441 -17.40 -30.68 -14.60
N ALA A 442 -17.58 -29.48 -14.05
CA ALA A 442 -18.76 -28.65 -14.23
C ALA A 442 -18.87 -28.03 -15.66
N GLY A 443 -17.83 -28.18 -16.50
CA GLY A 443 -17.77 -27.56 -17.82
C GLY A 443 -17.68 -26.03 -17.77
N ARG A 444 -17.04 -25.48 -16.72
CA ARG A 444 -16.96 -24.05 -16.45
C ARG A 444 -15.54 -23.49 -16.50
N GLU A 445 -14.54 -24.31 -16.86
CA GLU A 445 -13.13 -23.88 -16.94
C GLU A 445 -12.94 -22.75 -17.97
N ASP A 446 -13.57 -22.88 -19.14
CA ASP A 446 -13.36 -21.95 -20.26
C ASP A 446 -14.12 -20.62 -20.11
N ASP A 447 -15.07 -20.49 -19.19
CA ASP A 447 -15.87 -19.29 -19.00
C ASP A 447 -15.78 -18.68 -17.60
N THR A 448 -14.86 -19.18 -16.78
CA THR A 448 -14.65 -18.72 -15.40
C THR A 448 -13.29 -18.07 -15.24
N ALA A 449 -13.26 -16.85 -14.73
CA ALA A 449 -12.03 -16.23 -14.27
C ALA A 449 -11.63 -16.79 -12.89
N VAL A 450 -10.36 -17.17 -12.74
CA VAL A 450 -9.82 -17.68 -11.48
C VAL A 450 -8.75 -16.71 -10.96
N ILE A 451 -8.97 -16.20 -9.77
CA ILE A 451 -8.05 -15.31 -9.07
C ILE A 451 -7.54 -16.06 -7.83
N VAL A 452 -6.23 -16.22 -7.70
CA VAL A 452 -5.60 -16.81 -6.51
C VAL A 452 -4.67 -15.78 -5.90
N THR A 453 -4.88 -15.45 -4.63
CA THR A 453 -4.07 -14.49 -3.89
C THR A 453 -3.87 -14.96 -2.44
N GLY A 454 -2.92 -14.34 -1.71
CA GLY A 454 -2.78 -14.51 -0.28
C GLY A 454 -3.46 -13.38 0.50
N ASP A 455 -3.86 -13.65 1.74
CA ASP A 455 -4.26 -12.60 2.69
C ASP A 455 -3.04 -11.85 3.25
N VAL A 456 -2.24 -12.51 4.07
CA VAL A 456 -0.97 -12.03 4.63
C VAL A 456 0.04 -13.18 4.63
N GLY A 457 1.32 -12.87 4.76
CA GLY A 457 2.34 -13.89 4.98
C GLY A 457 2.38 -14.35 6.44
N PRO A 458 3.17 -15.39 6.76
CA PRO A 458 3.38 -15.82 8.14
C PRO A 458 4.14 -14.72 8.91
N GLY A 459 3.55 -14.27 10.02
CA GLY A 459 4.18 -13.30 10.93
C GLY A 459 5.28 -13.92 11.78
N GLU A 460 6.25 -13.11 12.21
CA GLU A 460 7.27 -13.51 13.17
C GLU A 460 7.45 -12.43 14.24
N ALA A 461 7.32 -12.80 15.51
CA ALA A 461 7.56 -11.90 16.62
C ALA A 461 8.45 -12.57 17.69
N GLN A 462 9.47 -11.84 18.17
CA GLN A 462 10.41 -12.33 19.18
C GLN A 462 11.02 -13.70 18.80
N SER A 463 11.34 -13.88 17.52
CA SER A 463 11.84 -15.14 16.95
C SER A 463 10.84 -16.32 16.99
N VAL A 464 9.58 -16.09 17.24
CA VAL A 464 8.49 -17.09 17.12
C VAL A 464 7.74 -16.84 15.81
N PRO A 465 7.75 -17.78 14.85
CA PRO A 465 7.01 -17.65 13.60
C PRO A 465 5.51 -17.97 13.79
N PHE A 466 4.71 -17.63 12.78
CA PHE A 466 3.27 -17.93 12.70
C PHE A 466 2.44 -17.40 13.87
N VAL A 467 2.75 -16.21 14.32
CA VAL A 467 1.98 -15.48 15.34
C VAL A 467 1.46 -14.19 14.76
N ASP A 468 0.30 -13.76 15.24
CA ASP A 468 -0.23 -12.45 14.89
C ASP A 468 0.76 -11.35 15.28
N VAL A 469 1.05 -10.47 14.34
CA VAL A 469 1.97 -9.36 14.53
C VAL A 469 1.34 -8.06 14.10
N ASP A 470 1.70 -7.00 14.80
CA ASP A 470 1.33 -5.62 14.46
C ASP A 470 2.45 -4.92 13.65
N THR A 471 3.30 -5.70 12.97
CA THR A 471 4.34 -5.19 12.06
C THR A 471 3.83 -5.14 10.62
N LEU A 472 4.51 -4.34 9.80
CA LEU A 472 4.20 -4.16 8.39
C LEU A 472 5.45 -4.43 7.54
N ASP A 473 6.10 -5.55 7.83
CA ASP A 473 7.31 -5.96 7.14
C ASP A 473 7.00 -6.53 5.74
N GLU A 474 7.91 -6.34 4.79
CA GLU A 474 7.78 -6.86 3.43
C GLU A 474 7.54 -8.38 3.38
N ALA A 475 8.17 -9.11 4.31
CA ALA A 475 8.02 -10.56 4.42
C ALA A 475 6.59 -11.01 4.70
N LEU A 476 5.85 -10.18 5.44
CA LEU A 476 4.45 -10.39 5.78
C LEU A 476 3.51 -9.88 4.68
N LEU A 477 3.84 -8.73 4.10
CA LEU A 477 2.95 -8.04 3.16
C LEU A 477 3.03 -8.56 1.72
N ALA A 478 4.16 -9.13 1.29
CA ALA A 478 4.32 -9.65 -0.07
C ALA A 478 3.55 -10.97 -0.24
N THR A 479 2.39 -10.93 -0.90
CA THR A 479 1.50 -12.07 -1.11
C THR A 479 1.44 -12.49 -2.57
N PRO A 480 1.17 -13.77 -2.89
CA PRO A 480 1.03 -14.22 -4.27
C PRO A 480 -0.20 -13.59 -4.93
N LEU A 481 -0.16 -13.40 -6.24
CA LEU A 481 -1.32 -13.05 -7.04
C LEU A 481 -1.19 -13.61 -8.45
N VAL A 482 -2.17 -14.43 -8.84
CA VAL A 482 -2.33 -14.98 -10.19
C VAL A 482 -3.77 -14.74 -10.64
N VAL A 483 -3.95 -14.34 -11.89
CA VAL A 483 -5.27 -14.18 -12.49
C VAL A 483 -5.32 -14.90 -13.83
N HIS A 484 -6.20 -15.87 -13.91
CA HIS A 484 -6.58 -16.52 -15.15
C HIS A 484 -7.85 -15.86 -15.69
N TRP A 485 -7.78 -15.32 -16.89
CA TRP A 485 -8.95 -14.81 -17.62
C TRP A 485 -9.36 -15.78 -18.70
N PRO A 486 -10.64 -16.18 -18.75
CA PRO A 486 -11.13 -17.04 -19.82
C PRO A 486 -11.08 -16.29 -21.16
N HIS A 487 -10.89 -17.04 -22.25
CA HIS A 487 -10.85 -16.52 -23.63
C HIS A 487 -9.83 -15.39 -23.87
N ALA A 488 -8.75 -15.36 -23.12
CA ALA A 488 -7.75 -14.31 -23.17
C ALA A 488 -6.31 -14.86 -23.30
N ASP A 489 -6.08 -15.66 -24.35
CA ASP A 489 -4.78 -16.33 -24.59
C ASP A 489 -3.59 -15.35 -24.60
N ALA A 490 -3.81 -14.11 -25.05
CA ALA A 490 -2.78 -13.06 -25.02
C ALA A 490 -2.32 -12.67 -23.60
N LEU A 491 -3.07 -13.03 -22.57
CA LEU A 491 -2.76 -12.79 -21.16
C LEU A 491 -2.17 -14.03 -20.47
N SER A 492 -2.17 -15.17 -21.14
CA SER A 492 -1.62 -16.42 -20.64
C SER A 492 -0.09 -16.34 -20.51
N GLY A 493 0.45 -16.81 -19.38
CA GLY A 493 1.89 -16.85 -19.11
C GLY A 493 2.55 -15.47 -18.94
N ARG A 494 1.77 -14.39 -18.86
CA ARG A 494 2.32 -13.04 -18.66
C ARG A 494 2.79 -12.82 -17.23
N GLN A 495 3.85 -12.04 -17.11
CA GLN A 495 4.32 -11.47 -15.86
C GLN A 495 4.03 -9.97 -15.84
N VAL A 496 3.52 -9.47 -14.73
CA VAL A 496 3.25 -8.05 -14.48
C VAL A 496 3.97 -7.65 -13.21
N ASP A 497 4.92 -6.74 -13.34
CA ASP A 497 5.75 -6.26 -12.22
C ASP A 497 5.18 -4.98 -11.57
N ALA A 498 4.04 -4.49 -12.08
CA ALA A 498 3.37 -3.34 -11.50
C ALA A 498 2.87 -3.66 -10.08
N PRO A 499 2.98 -2.70 -9.13
CA PRO A 499 2.49 -2.87 -7.77
C PRO A 499 0.97 -3.01 -7.75
N THR A 500 0.49 -4.03 -7.03
CA THR A 500 -0.93 -4.33 -6.86
C THR A 500 -1.29 -4.51 -5.39
N SER A 501 -2.55 -4.32 -5.04
CA SER A 501 -3.08 -4.39 -3.68
C SER A 501 -4.45 -5.05 -3.64
N PRO A 502 -4.93 -5.49 -2.47
CA PRO A 502 -6.23 -6.13 -2.30
C PRO A 502 -7.40 -5.32 -2.86
N GLU A 503 -7.34 -3.99 -2.80
CA GLU A 503 -8.38 -3.10 -3.32
C GLU A 503 -8.62 -3.24 -4.83
N ASP A 504 -7.61 -3.70 -5.58
CA ASP A 504 -7.69 -3.91 -7.03
C ASP A 504 -8.59 -5.08 -7.40
N LEU A 505 -8.68 -6.08 -6.50
CA LEU A 505 -9.43 -7.30 -6.77
C LEU A 505 -10.92 -7.04 -6.91
N ALA A 506 -11.47 -6.10 -6.13
CA ALA A 506 -12.89 -5.77 -6.24
C ALA A 506 -13.27 -5.25 -7.64
N ARG A 507 -12.48 -4.35 -8.21
CA ARG A 507 -12.71 -3.84 -9.58
C ARG A 507 -12.45 -4.92 -10.62
N THR A 508 -11.43 -5.74 -10.43
CA THR A 508 -11.07 -6.84 -11.33
C THR A 508 -12.19 -7.89 -11.41
N VAL A 509 -12.74 -8.29 -10.26
CA VAL A 509 -13.88 -9.22 -10.18
C VAL A 509 -15.10 -8.65 -10.91
N LEU A 510 -15.49 -7.42 -10.60
CA LEU A 510 -16.65 -6.81 -11.23
C LEU A 510 -16.41 -6.56 -12.73
N GLY A 511 -15.20 -6.14 -13.11
CA GLY A 511 -14.79 -5.98 -14.51
C GLY A 511 -14.91 -7.29 -15.31
N ALA A 512 -14.40 -8.41 -14.77
CA ALA A 512 -14.53 -9.74 -15.37
C ALA A 512 -15.99 -10.15 -15.53
N LEU A 513 -16.84 -9.86 -14.56
CA LEU A 513 -18.29 -10.13 -14.62
C LEU A 513 -19.06 -9.10 -15.48
N GLY A 514 -18.40 -8.10 -16.02
CA GLY A 514 -19.03 -7.09 -16.84
C GLY A 514 -19.85 -6.06 -16.10
N LEU A 515 -19.59 -5.89 -14.84
CA LEU A 515 -20.27 -4.92 -13.98
C LEU A 515 -19.44 -3.64 -13.81
N ALA A 516 -20.14 -2.51 -13.77
CA ALA A 516 -19.50 -1.25 -13.39
C ALA A 516 -19.20 -1.26 -11.87
N PRO A 517 -17.97 -0.93 -11.45
CA PRO A 517 -17.66 -0.86 -10.03
C PRO A 517 -18.37 0.33 -9.36
N PRO A 518 -18.80 0.19 -8.10
CA PRO A 518 -19.28 1.32 -7.31
C PRO A 518 -18.27 2.48 -7.33
N PRO A 519 -18.73 3.76 -7.37
CA PRO A 519 -17.84 4.92 -7.45
C PRO A 519 -16.84 5.05 -6.28
N ALA A 520 -17.18 4.48 -5.13
CA ALA A 520 -16.33 4.50 -3.94
C ALA A 520 -15.11 3.57 -4.03
N PHE A 521 -15.09 2.59 -4.94
CA PHE A 521 -13.97 1.64 -5.07
C PHE A 521 -12.72 2.38 -5.57
N GLN A 522 -11.62 2.26 -4.83
CA GLN A 522 -10.38 2.98 -5.09
C GLN A 522 -9.35 2.18 -5.91
N GLY A 523 -9.45 0.85 -5.90
CA GLY A 523 -8.55 -0.04 -6.63
C GLY A 523 -8.59 0.14 -8.15
N ALA A 524 -7.66 -0.47 -8.86
CA ALA A 524 -7.59 -0.53 -10.32
C ALA A 524 -8.12 -1.88 -10.84
N ASP A 525 -8.52 -1.94 -12.11
CA ASP A 525 -8.80 -3.20 -12.79
C ASP A 525 -7.49 -3.80 -13.31
N LEU A 526 -7.12 -4.97 -12.79
CA LEU A 526 -5.89 -5.66 -13.15
C LEU A 526 -5.85 -6.17 -14.59
N ALA A 527 -7.00 -6.30 -15.25
CA ALA A 527 -7.04 -6.67 -16.67
C ALA A 527 -6.34 -5.62 -17.55
N ALA A 528 -6.44 -4.34 -17.19
CA ALA A 528 -5.73 -3.27 -17.87
C ALA A 528 -4.21 -3.43 -17.76
N ALA A 529 -3.70 -3.74 -16.57
CA ALA A 529 -2.28 -3.99 -16.35
C ALA A 529 -1.80 -5.23 -17.10
N ALA A 530 -2.58 -6.30 -17.06
CA ALA A 530 -2.28 -7.52 -17.80
C ALA A 530 -2.21 -7.29 -19.31
N GLN A 531 -2.98 -6.35 -19.86
CA GLN A 531 -2.94 -5.95 -21.26
C GLN A 531 -1.79 -5.00 -21.61
N GLY A 532 -0.97 -4.62 -20.65
CA GLY A 532 0.17 -3.71 -20.84
C GLY A 532 -0.22 -2.24 -20.80
N ALA A 533 -1.43 -1.91 -20.33
CA ALA A 533 -1.70 -0.55 -19.90
C ALA A 533 -0.74 -0.23 -18.74
N LEU A 534 -0.21 0.97 -18.73
CA LEU A 534 0.48 1.48 -17.56
C LEU A 534 -0.49 1.40 -16.38
N MET A 535 -0.37 0.35 -15.58
CA MET A 535 -0.76 0.53 -14.18
C MET A 535 0.02 1.73 -13.71
N PRO A 536 -0.59 2.60 -12.96
CA PRO A 536 0.19 3.59 -12.27
C PRO A 536 1.15 2.86 -11.32
N SER A 537 2.34 2.49 -11.81
CA SER A 537 3.56 2.38 -11.00
C SER A 537 3.74 3.65 -10.17
N GLU A 538 2.95 4.60 -10.50
CA GLU A 538 2.73 5.93 -10.01
C GLU A 538 1.89 5.99 -8.73
N ARG A 539 1.21 4.91 -8.32
CA ARG A 539 0.44 4.94 -7.09
C ARG A 539 1.23 4.30 -5.94
N PRO A 540 1.39 5.01 -4.82
CA PRO A 540 1.90 4.37 -3.63
C PRO A 540 0.92 3.33 -3.10
N LEU A 541 1.45 2.21 -2.60
CA LEU A 541 0.69 1.20 -1.90
C LEU A 541 0.85 1.41 -0.40
N ALA A 542 -0.26 1.48 0.32
CA ALA A 542 -0.27 1.60 1.77
C ALA A 542 -0.72 0.31 2.44
N ALA A 543 -0.07 0.02 3.56
CA ALA A 543 -0.57 -0.94 4.54
C ALA A 543 -0.67 -0.26 5.90
N THR A 544 -1.74 -0.55 6.65
CA THR A 544 -1.97 0.02 7.99
C THR A 544 -2.39 -1.04 8.99
N CYS A 545 -1.98 -0.87 10.24
CA CYS A 545 -2.36 -1.74 11.36
C CYS A 545 -2.04 -1.04 12.69
N GLY A 546 -3.02 -0.86 13.57
CA GLY A 546 -2.80 -0.40 14.94
C GLY A 546 -2.03 0.93 15.05
N GLY A 547 -2.31 1.90 14.19
CA GLY A 547 -1.59 3.16 14.12
C GLY A 547 -0.19 3.08 13.49
N ARG A 548 0.19 1.94 12.92
CA ARG A 548 1.40 1.76 12.09
C ARG A 548 1.05 1.92 10.63
N PHE A 549 2.03 2.31 9.85
CA PHE A 549 1.89 2.40 8.40
C PHE A 549 3.16 1.93 7.68
N ALA A 550 2.97 1.39 6.48
CA ALA A 550 4.02 1.17 5.49
C ALA A 550 3.52 1.70 4.15
N VAL A 551 4.25 2.65 3.57
CA VAL A 551 3.94 3.20 2.25
C VAL A 551 5.06 2.80 1.29
N ARG A 552 4.73 2.02 0.27
CA ARG A 552 5.66 1.64 -0.78
C ARG A 552 5.39 2.45 -2.05
N TRP A 553 6.45 3.01 -2.63
CA TRP A 553 6.41 3.64 -3.93
C TRP A 553 7.68 3.31 -4.73
N GLY A 554 7.53 2.51 -5.77
CA GLY A 554 8.67 1.92 -6.47
C GLY A 554 9.49 1.03 -5.53
N PRO A 555 10.82 1.20 -5.48
CA PRO A 555 11.69 0.43 -4.58
C PRO A 555 11.68 0.94 -3.13
N PHE A 556 11.18 2.13 -2.87
CA PHE A 556 11.21 2.73 -1.54
C PHE A 556 10.00 2.34 -0.70
N VAL A 557 10.26 2.09 0.58
CA VAL A 557 9.23 1.86 1.60
C VAL A 557 9.48 2.80 2.78
N LEU A 558 8.48 3.57 3.14
CA LEU A 558 8.45 4.37 4.36
C LEU A 558 7.61 3.64 5.40
N VAL A 559 8.24 3.19 6.49
CA VAL A 559 7.59 2.46 7.59
C VAL A 559 7.64 3.31 8.84
N GLY A 560 6.53 3.42 9.55
CA GLY A 560 6.47 4.21 10.78
C GLY A 560 5.28 3.89 11.66
N VAL A 561 5.26 4.59 12.78
CA VAL A 561 4.11 4.66 13.69
C VAL A 561 3.58 6.09 13.59
N HIS A 562 2.25 6.22 13.55
CA HIS A 562 1.61 7.52 13.45
C HIS A 562 2.13 8.48 14.54
N GLU A 563 2.48 9.70 14.15
CA GLU A 563 3.08 10.74 15.02
C GLU A 563 4.45 10.40 15.65
N ARG A 564 5.14 9.36 15.17
CA ARG A 564 6.48 8.97 15.65
C ARG A 564 7.47 8.92 14.50
N GLU A 565 8.72 8.56 14.83
CA GLU A 565 9.77 8.40 13.83
C GLU A 565 9.41 7.32 12.80
N ALA A 566 9.56 7.67 11.53
CA ALA A 566 9.49 6.75 10.41
C ALA A 566 10.90 6.38 9.95
N ARG A 567 11.06 5.23 9.30
CA ARG A 567 12.26 4.76 8.61
C ARG A 567 11.94 4.57 7.14
N MET A 568 12.85 4.94 6.27
CA MET A 568 12.74 4.68 4.83
C MET A 568 13.82 3.71 4.38
N CYS A 569 13.42 2.70 3.62
CA CYS A 569 14.32 1.70 3.04
C CYS A 569 14.24 1.73 1.52
N ASP A 570 15.32 1.30 0.88
CA ASP A 570 15.39 1.04 -0.56
C ASP A 570 15.48 -0.49 -0.74
N LEU A 571 14.35 -1.12 -1.09
CA LEU A 571 14.25 -2.58 -1.20
C LEU A 571 15.07 -3.17 -2.36
N SER A 572 15.50 -2.34 -3.31
CA SER A 572 16.42 -2.78 -4.36
C SER A 572 17.85 -3.01 -3.85
N LEU A 573 18.21 -2.35 -2.75
CA LEU A 573 19.52 -2.45 -2.09
C LEU A 573 19.47 -3.29 -0.81
N ASP A 574 18.37 -3.21 -0.08
CA ASP A 574 18.14 -3.90 1.18
C ASP A 574 16.71 -4.46 1.24
N PRO A 575 16.49 -5.68 0.73
CA PRO A 575 15.17 -6.32 0.73
C PRO A 575 14.58 -6.56 2.13
N THR A 576 15.43 -6.54 3.17
CA THR A 576 15.01 -6.76 4.57
C THR A 576 14.62 -5.48 5.29
N CYS A 577 14.81 -4.33 4.65
CA CYS A 577 14.45 -3.01 5.20
C CYS A 577 15.08 -2.72 6.58
N VAL A 578 16.35 -3.00 6.75
CA VAL A 578 17.13 -2.69 7.98
C VAL A 578 17.78 -1.31 7.88
N ALA A 579 18.33 -0.97 6.70
CA ALA A 579 19.06 0.27 6.48
C ALA A 579 18.12 1.46 6.24
N ASP A 580 18.27 2.52 7.05
CA ASP A 580 17.53 3.76 6.85
C ASP A 580 18.23 4.67 5.84
N VAL A 581 17.54 4.94 4.72
CA VAL A 581 18.07 5.75 3.62
C VAL A 581 17.49 7.18 3.56
N ARG A 582 16.76 7.64 4.57
CA ARG A 582 16.15 8.98 4.58
C ARG A 582 17.17 10.10 4.34
N ALA A 583 18.32 10.02 4.98
CA ALA A 583 19.38 11.02 4.84
C ALA A 583 20.04 11.04 3.45
N THR A 584 20.04 9.92 2.74
CA THR A 584 20.67 9.77 1.42
C THR A 584 19.70 9.82 0.25
N SER A 585 18.39 9.81 0.54
CA SER A 585 17.34 9.79 -0.48
C SER A 585 16.20 10.78 -0.16
N PRO A 586 16.51 12.07 0.07
CA PRO A 586 15.52 13.07 0.46
C PRO A 586 14.47 13.37 -0.63
N LEU A 587 14.81 13.19 -1.92
CA LEU A 587 13.88 13.43 -3.02
C LEU A 587 12.82 12.32 -3.12
N ALA A 588 13.16 11.07 -2.74
CA ALA A 588 12.21 9.99 -2.62
C ALA A 588 11.39 10.11 -1.33
N LEU A 589 12.01 10.57 -0.23
CA LEU A 589 11.33 10.73 1.06
C LEU A 589 10.18 11.75 1.00
N GLU A 590 10.38 12.88 0.36
CA GLU A 590 9.41 13.98 0.33
C GLU A 590 8.02 13.54 -0.19
N PRO A 591 7.88 12.91 -1.37
CA PRO A 591 6.57 12.48 -1.86
C PRO A 591 5.97 11.34 -1.05
N LEU A 592 6.77 10.39 -0.55
CA LEU A 592 6.31 9.30 0.33
C LEU A 592 5.75 9.85 1.64
N HIS A 593 6.48 10.77 2.28
CA HIS A 593 6.08 11.36 3.55
C HIS A 593 4.82 12.22 3.41
N ARG A 594 4.75 13.03 2.35
CA ARG A 594 3.57 13.84 2.04
C ARG A 594 2.35 12.95 1.80
N TRP A 595 2.51 11.89 1.01
CA TRP A 595 1.42 10.95 0.77
C TRP A 595 0.96 10.26 2.06
N ALA A 596 1.90 9.84 2.91
CA ALA A 596 1.57 9.23 4.20
C ALA A 596 0.78 10.19 5.11
N ILE A 597 1.16 11.47 5.14
CA ILE A 597 0.42 12.49 5.89
C ILE A 597 -0.98 12.69 5.29
N ASP A 598 -1.07 12.93 3.98
CA ASP A 598 -2.34 13.30 3.33
C ASP A 598 -3.35 12.16 3.30
N ALA A 599 -2.88 10.91 3.12
CA ALA A 599 -3.74 9.75 2.99
C ALA A 599 -4.06 9.07 4.33
N LEU A 600 -3.14 9.12 5.29
CA LEU A 600 -3.27 8.39 6.56
C LEU A 600 -3.58 9.30 7.75
N ALA A 601 -3.38 10.61 7.63
CA ALA A 601 -3.84 11.54 8.67
C ALA A 601 -5.37 11.56 8.70
N PRO A 602 -6.00 11.42 9.86
CA PRO A 602 -7.45 11.51 9.99
C PRO A 602 -7.91 12.97 9.82
N ALA A 603 -7.86 13.46 8.59
CA ALA A 603 -8.37 14.81 8.26
C ALA A 603 -9.90 14.90 8.36
N VAL A 604 -10.57 13.76 8.41
CA VAL A 604 -12.02 13.61 8.58
C VAL A 604 -12.27 12.38 9.47
N PRO A 605 -13.25 12.38 10.38
CA PRO A 605 -13.67 11.14 11.04
C PRO A 605 -13.92 10.06 10.00
N PHE A 606 -13.53 8.82 10.31
CA PHE A 606 -13.72 7.68 9.40
C PHE A 606 -15.08 7.77 8.71
N PRO A 607 -15.15 7.63 7.38
CA PRO A 607 -16.42 7.78 6.66
C PRO A 607 -17.46 6.75 7.09
N PHE A 608 -17.02 5.69 7.78
CA PHE A 608 -17.86 4.63 8.32
C PHE A 608 -17.64 4.49 9.83
N PRO A 609 -18.73 4.30 10.63
CA PRO A 609 -18.58 4.01 12.04
C PRO A 609 -17.75 2.74 12.26
N ARG A 610 -16.80 2.79 13.19
CA ARG A 610 -16.11 1.58 13.65
C ARG A 610 -17.09 0.72 14.44
N GLU A 611 -17.16 -0.55 14.08
CA GLU A 611 -17.98 -1.55 14.76
C GLU A 611 -17.05 -2.65 15.30
N GLY A 612 -17.23 -3.05 16.56
CA GLY A 612 -16.57 -4.21 17.14
C GLY A 612 -17.14 -5.52 16.60
N ALA A 613 -16.36 -6.57 16.57
CA ALA A 613 -16.81 -7.91 16.25
C ALA A 613 -17.86 -8.38 17.29
N VAL A 614 -18.88 -9.10 16.81
CA VAL A 614 -19.93 -9.65 17.68
C VAL A 614 -19.56 -11.10 18.01
N LEU A 615 -18.82 -11.27 19.12
CA LEU A 615 -18.29 -12.57 19.50
C LEU A 615 -19.33 -13.38 20.29
N ASP A 616 -19.76 -14.51 19.74
CA ASP A 616 -20.46 -15.54 20.48
C ASP A 616 -19.46 -16.59 21.01
N GLN A 617 -19.96 -17.53 21.83
CA GLN A 617 -19.11 -18.54 22.45
C GLN A 617 -18.42 -19.45 21.41
N HIS A 618 -19.05 -19.71 20.30
CA HIS A 618 -18.47 -20.51 19.20
C HIS A 618 -17.31 -19.75 18.54
N THR A 619 -17.52 -18.47 18.20
CA THR A 619 -16.48 -17.61 17.64
C THR A 619 -15.30 -17.44 18.59
N VAL A 620 -15.56 -17.20 19.89
CA VAL A 620 -14.50 -17.13 20.92
C VAL A 620 -13.69 -18.42 20.94
N SER A 621 -14.36 -19.59 20.95
CA SER A 621 -13.68 -20.89 20.93
C SER A 621 -12.82 -21.07 19.66
N ALA A 622 -13.31 -20.65 18.51
CA ALA A 622 -12.57 -20.71 17.25
C ALA A 622 -11.35 -19.79 17.27
N LEU A 623 -11.48 -18.55 17.77
CA LEU A 623 -10.39 -17.60 17.90
C LEU A 623 -9.30 -18.06 18.88
N VAL A 624 -9.68 -18.69 20.00
CA VAL A 624 -8.71 -19.27 20.94
C VAL A 624 -7.91 -20.40 20.27
N ARG A 625 -8.57 -21.27 19.51
CA ARG A 625 -7.91 -22.34 18.73
C ARG A 625 -7.02 -21.76 17.61
N TRP A 626 -7.40 -20.60 17.09
CA TRP A 626 -6.63 -19.83 16.11
C TRP A 626 -5.37 -19.19 16.70
N GLY A 627 -5.24 -19.14 18.03
CA GLY A 627 -4.07 -18.63 18.75
C GLY A 627 -4.28 -17.31 19.46
N ARG A 628 -5.49 -16.73 19.44
CA ARG A 628 -5.78 -15.52 20.22
C ARG A 628 -5.93 -15.89 21.70
N PRO A 629 -5.23 -15.19 22.62
CA PRO A 629 -5.37 -15.42 24.04
C PRO A 629 -6.80 -15.09 24.52
N THR A 630 -7.31 -15.86 25.47
CA THR A 630 -8.61 -15.61 26.08
C THR A 630 -8.68 -14.23 26.75
N GLU A 631 -7.56 -13.78 27.32
CA GLU A 631 -7.41 -12.47 27.98
C GLU A 631 -7.65 -11.29 27.02
N ASP A 632 -7.29 -11.44 25.74
CA ASP A 632 -7.50 -10.43 24.70
C ASP A 632 -8.96 -10.42 24.21
N LEU A 633 -9.74 -11.47 24.47
CA LEU A 633 -11.13 -11.63 24.05
C LEU A 633 -12.15 -11.25 25.15
N GLU A 634 -11.70 -11.20 26.42
CA GLU A 634 -12.51 -10.84 27.60
C GLU A 634 -12.35 -9.35 27.98
N GLY A 635 -11.56 -8.56 27.23
CA GLY A 635 -11.25 -7.16 27.52
C GLY A 635 -12.48 -6.26 27.53
N ASP A 636 -12.72 -5.63 28.69
CA ASP A 636 -13.66 -4.54 28.97
C ASP A 636 -15.16 -4.80 28.95
N GLY A 637 -15.65 -5.91 29.54
CA GLY A 637 -16.99 -5.94 30.12
C GLY A 637 -18.17 -5.55 29.19
N LYS A 638 -18.01 -5.72 27.87
CA LYS A 638 -19.08 -5.60 26.85
C LYS A 638 -19.25 -6.92 26.12
N LEU A 639 -19.66 -7.94 26.85
CA LEU A 639 -20.37 -9.10 26.30
C LEU A 639 -21.85 -8.75 26.17
#